data_8bd0e612d839bcba5e1e39b4f74be426
#
_entry.id   8bd0e612d839bcba5e1e39b4f74be426
#
_cell.length_a   1.000
_cell.length_b   1.000
_cell.length_c   1.000
_cell.angle_alpha   90.00
_cell.angle_beta   90.00
_cell.angle_gamma   90.00
#
_symmetry.space_group_name_H-M   'P 1'
#
loop_
_entity.id
_entity.type
_entity.pdbx_description
1 polymer ?
#
loop_
_entity_poly.entity_id
_entity_poly.type
_entity_poly.pdbx_seq_one_letter_code
_entity_poly.pdbx_strand_id
1 'polypeptide(L)'
;MAEPRELILKLGQKITDRIGVKVTENDPEYWGLASVVTDEMAEVALAMKVRVPATAAEVAKKCKKSVERTEELLEEMSVIGVIEYNWENEDHHKQYVLPMFVPGCAEFMVMNKEQVEEHTEIADFFEQMARLPLEKVTPMVPLGGAGIGMHVIPVEKAIPANQQSASVEHISHWLNKYDKYSVGACSCRRQQRIRGEGTGDLEDDLCIGVGDMADYCVETGKGRYIDYDEVMEILQRAEDNGYVHQITNIDGEDKIFAICNCAVGVCNALRTSQLFNTPNMSRSAYRASVEPEKCVACGRCVEYCPAGAAKLGQKLCTKDGGHITYPQQELPDTTKWGPEKWNPNYRDDNQINCYDTGTAPCKTACPAHLPVQGYIKMASQGRYLDALKLIKTENPFPAVCGAICNRRCEDACTRGTIDQAVAIDEIKKFIAEQELHAEKRYIPPMLNYSGKPFVEKVAVIGAGPAGMSAAFYLKKMGYPVTVFEKEKRPGGMLMNGIPSFRLEKDVINAEIDVLREMGVEFRCGVEVGEDITIAQLREQGYKAFYIAIGAQGGRMTGVPGEDAVGVETGVDFLRRVNLNEEGVKLSGKTVVIGGGNVAVDVARTALRTGSSDVSMFCLESRDIMPAADDEVAEAEEEGIVVNNSWGPKEILTENGKVTAVVFKKCISVLDENKRFAPKYDEEELLTVPCDQVLLSIGQSIKWGALLEGTRVEFNPNGTLKADPVTYQTAEPDIFTGGDNYTGPRFAIDAIAAGKEGCVSIHRFVHEGQSLTLGRNRRQFIELDKDNIKVETFDNAKRQVPGHKAGDAKHTFRDLRSTFTEEQVQKEANRCLGCGATVVDPNKCIGCGICTTKCEFDAIHLSRDLPDASRMVKSEDKLKAIVPYMLKREIKIKFKGRKK
;
A
#
# COMPACT_ATOMS: atom_id res chain seq x y z
N MET A 1 -41.24 -23.52 3.52
CA MET A 1 -40.11 -23.54 4.47
C MET A 1 -40.32 -24.69 5.41
N ALA A 2 -39.34 -25.48 5.76
CA ALA A 2 -39.46 -26.52 6.77
C ALA A 2 -39.80 -25.90 8.12
N GLU A 3 -40.52 -26.57 9.00
CA GLU A 3 -40.84 -26.08 10.33
C GLU A 3 -39.53 -25.88 11.10
N PRO A 4 -39.42 -24.76 11.87
CA PRO A 4 -38.22 -24.48 12.66
C PRO A 4 -37.94 -25.59 13.68
N ARG A 5 -36.69 -25.99 13.79
CA ARG A 5 -36.23 -27.03 14.73
C ARG A 5 -36.16 -26.46 16.14
N GLU A 6 -37.13 -26.85 16.98
CA GLU A 6 -37.34 -26.27 18.33
C GLU A 6 -36.12 -26.40 19.25
N LEU A 7 -35.39 -27.52 19.21
CA LEU A 7 -34.18 -27.73 20.03
C LEU A 7 -33.07 -26.77 19.66
N ILE A 8 -32.88 -26.46 18.37
CA ILE A 8 -31.90 -25.49 17.90
C ILE A 8 -32.27 -24.08 18.34
N LEU A 9 -33.55 -23.69 18.26
CA LEU A 9 -34.03 -22.41 18.78
C LEU A 9 -33.74 -22.26 20.28
N LYS A 10 -34.01 -23.33 21.08
CA LYS A 10 -33.68 -23.33 22.51
C LYS A 10 -32.19 -23.24 22.78
N LEU A 11 -31.36 -23.93 21.99
CA LEU A 11 -29.91 -23.85 22.12
C LEU A 11 -29.40 -22.45 21.78
N GLY A 12 -29.81 -21.88 20.65
CA GLY A 12 -29.47 -20.50 20.27
C GLY A 12 -29.88 -19.48 21.36
N GLN A 13 -31.10 -19.60 21.91
CA GLN A 13 -31.58 -18.77 23.01
C GLN A 13 -30.74 -18.92 24.29
N LYS A 14 -30.19 -20.12 24.52
CA LYS A 14 -29.42 -20.41 25.73
C LYS A 14 -28.04 -19.81 25.70
N ILE A 15 -27.39 -19.79 24.53
CA ILE A 15 -26.00 -19.33 24.40
C ILE A 15 -25.86 -17.93 23.83
N THR A 16 -26.99 -17.26 23.42
CA THR A 16 -26.95 -15.90 22.91
C THR A 16 -26.45 -14.89 23.97
N ASP A 17 -25.59 -13.98 23.53
CA ASP A 17 -25.11 -12.86 24.32
C ASP A 17 -25.88 -11.54 24.00
N ARG A 18 -26.88 -11.61 23.12
CA ARG A 18 -27.77 -10.49 22.79
C ARG A 18 -28.82 -10.26 23.90
N ILE A 19 -28.58 -9.29 24.74
CA ILE A 19 -29.47 -8.98 25.90
C ILE A 19 -30.88 -8.62 25.46
N GLY A 20 -31.87 -9.35 26.01
CA GLY A 20 -33.29 -9.07 25.82
C GLY A 20 -33.85 -9.45 24.45
N VAL A 21 -33.14 -10.24 23.68
CA VAL A 21 -33.58 -10.75 22.36
C VAL A 21 -34.22 -12.12 22.54
N LYS A 22 -35.37 -12.31 21.93
CA LYS A 22 -36.00 -13.63 21.76
C LYS A 22 -35.55 -14.17 20.39
N VAL A 23 -34.81 -15.26 20.39
CA VAL A 23 -34.28 -15.90 19.16
C VAL A 23 -35.44 -16.51 18.38
N THR A 24 -35.45 -16.26 17.08
CA THR A 24 -36.40 -16.79 16.08
C THR A 24 -35.65 -17.50 14.97
N GLU A 25 -36.35 -18.14 14.06
CA GLU A 25 -35.76 -18.79 12.89
C GLU A 25 -35.04 -17.86 11.93
N ASN A 26 -35.28 -16.56 12.00
CA ASN A 26 -34.62 -15.57 11.16
C ASN A 26 -33.33 -15.01 11.80
N ASP A 27 -33.06 -15.37 13.06
CA ASP A 27 -31.89 -14.90 13.79
C ASP A 27 -30.64 -15.75 13.49
N PRO A 28 -29.44 -15.18 13.49
CA PRO A 28 -28.19 -15.89 13.22
C PRO A 28 -27.95 -17.04 14.20
N GLU A 29 -28.37 -16.92 15.46
CA GLU A 29 -28.27 -18.00 16.45
C GLU A 29 -29.00 -19.27 16.04
N TYR A 30 -30.08 -19.15 15.26
CA TYR A 30 -30.81 -20.30 14.78
C TYR A 30 -30.16 -20.88 13.51
N TRP A 31 -30.09 -20.10 12.42
CA TRP A 31 -29.69 -20.65 11.13
C TRP A 31 -28.20 -21.01 11.09
N GLY A 32 -27.34 -20.31 11.87
CA GLY A 32 -25.93 -20.68 12.00
C GLY A 32 -25.72 -22.03 12.69
N LEU A 33 -26.46 -22.33 13.75
CA LEU A 33 -26.42 -23.64 14.40
C LEU A 33 -27.15 -24.73 13.60
N ALA A 34 -28.26 -24.39 12.98
CA ALA A 34 -29.09 -25.35 12.21
C ALA A 34 -28.34 -25.93 11.03
N SER A 35 -27.32 -25.29 10.49
CA SER A 35 -26.50 -25.78 9.36
C SER A 35 -25.67 -27.02 9.73
N VAL A 36 -25.21 -27.13 10.96
CA VAL A 36 -24.22 -28.16 11.38
C VAL A 36 -24.58 -28.92 12.64
N VAL A 37 -25.57 -28.49 13.45
CA VAL A 37 -25.97 -29.12 14.69
C VAL A 37 -27.22 -29.99 14.46
N THR A 38 -27.18 -31.25 14.85
CA THR A 38 -28.34 -32.13 14.84
C THR A 38 -29.24 -31.90 16.07
N ASP A 39 -30.47 -32.39 16.06
CA ASP A 39 -31.36 -32.29 17.22
C ASP A 39 -30.85 -33.09 18.41
N GLU A 40 -30.19 -34.22 18.19
CA GLU A 40 -29.56 -35.00 19.24
C GLU A 40 -28.38 -34.27 19.89
N MET A 41 -27.55 -33.61 19.10
CA MET A 41 -26.48 -32.73 19.59
C MET A 41 -27.06 -31.57 20.42
N ALA A 42 -28.12 -30.95 19.91
CA ALA A 42 -28.74 -29.83 20.63
C ALA A 42 -29.32 -30.26 21.98
N GLU A 43 -29.90 -31.48 22.06
CA GLU A 43 -30.39 -32.08 23.32
C GLU A 43 -29.26 -32.24 24.35
N VAL A 44 -28.08 -32.72 23.92
CA VAL A 44 -26.91 -32.90 24.79
C VAL A 44 -26.38 -31.52 25.26
N ALA A 45 -26.22 -30.56 24.32
CA ALA A 45 -25.76 -29.22 24.65
C ALA A 45 -26.73 -28.46 25.57
N LEU A 46 -28.05 -28.67 25.42
CA LEU A 46 -29.06 -28.12 26.32
C LEU A 46 -28.97 -28.66 27.75
N ALA A 47 -28.39 -29.85 27.98
CA ALA A 47 -28.16 -30.41 29.32
C ALA A 47 -26.99 -29.74 30.05
N MET A 48 -26.08 -29.05 29.33
CA MET A 48 -24.92 -28.36 29.87
C MET A 48 -25.31 -26.94 30.39
N LYS A 49 -24.49 -26.36 31.25
CA LYS A 49 -24.57 -24.94 31.59
C LYS A 49 -23.49 -24.17 30.80
N VAL A 50 -23.86 -22.97 30.35
CA VAL A 50 -22.91 -22.10 29.59
C VAL A 50 -21.72 -21.78 30.51
N ARG A 51 -20.51 -21.98 29.98
CA ARG A 51 -19.21 -21.74 30.65
C ARG A 51 -18.98 -22.50 31.96
N VAL A 52 -19.69 -23.59 32.16
CA VAL A 52 -19.49 -24.47 33.33
C VAL A 52 -18.99 -25.83 32.83
N PRO A 53 -17.72 -26.17 33.10
CA PRO A 53 -17.19 -27.46 32.70
C PRO A 53 -17.99 -28.62 33.27
N ALA A 54 -18.13 -29.70 32.51
CA ALA A 54 -18.77 -30.95 32.94
C ALA A 54 -18.16 -32.14 32.19
N THR A 55 -18.02 -33.27 32.90
CA THR A 55 -17.58 -34.54 32.28
C THR A 55 -18.70 -35.15 31.42
N ALA A 56 -18.35 -36.01 30.47
CA ALA A 56 -19.34 -36.72 29.65
C ALA A 56 -20.35 -37.48 30.52
N ALA A 57 -19.91 -38.10 31.63
CA ALA A 57 -20.78 -38.82 32.55
C ALA A 57 -21.80 -37.90 33.27
N GLU A 58 -21.41 -36.68 33.63
CA GLU A 58 -22.31 -35.71 34.25
C GLU A 58 -23.36 -35.19 33.25
N VAL A 59 -22.93 -34.96 31.98
CA VAL A 59 -23.84 -34.54 30.90
C VAL A 59 -24.82 -35.66 30.56
N ALA A 60 -24.32 -36.89 30.39
CA ALA A 60 -25.13 -38.11 30.11
C ALA A 60 -26.24 -38.30 31.14
N LYS A 61 -25.92 -38.10 32.45
CA LYS A 61 -26.94 -38.20 33.49
C LYS A 61 -28.05 -37.18 33.34
N LYS A 62 -27.73 -35.97 32.88
CA LYS A 62 -28.72 -34.87 32.71
C LYS A 62 -29.58 -35.06 31.44
N CYS A 63 -28.98 -35.48 30.30
CA CYS A 63 -29.70 -35.72 29.05
C CYS A 63 -30.32 -37.15 28.98
N LYS A 64 -30.07 -38.02 29.99
CA LYS A 64 -30.58 -39.38 30.07
C LYS A 64 -30.17 -40.29 28.90
N LYS A 65 -28.96 -40.11 28.40
CA LYS A 65 -28.31 -40.95 27.38
C LYS A 65 -27.20 -41.82 27.99
N SER A 66 -26.67 -42.80 27.24
CA SER A 66 -25.48 -43.53 27.68
C SER A 66 -24.24 -42.60 27.71
N VAL A 67 -23.27 -42.91 28.50
CA VAL A 67 -22.02 -42.13 28.61
C VAL A 67 -21.31 -42.14 27.28
N GLU A 68 -21.18 -43.29 26.65
CA GLU A 68 -20.50 -43.50 25.37
C GLU A 68 -21.15 -42.67 24.27
N ARG A 69 -22.46 -42.68 24.11
CA ARG A 69 -23.15 -41.88 23.09
C ARG A 69 -23.04 -40.41 23.38
N THR A 70 -23.10 -40.02 24.62
CA THR A 70 -22.94 -38.60 25.00
C THR A 70 -21.56 -38.10 24.70
N GLU A 71 -20.53 -38.89 24.97
CA GLU A 71 -19.13 -38.56 24.67
C GLU A 71 -18.88 -38.46 23.17
N GLU A 72 -19.38 -39.39 22.35
CA GLU A 72 -19.34 -39.30 20.90
C GLU A 72 -19.93 -37.98 20.41
N LEU A 73 -21.10 -37.58 20.87
CA LEU A 73 -21.78 -36.36 20.44
C LEU A 73 -21.02 -35.10 20.90
N LEU A 74 -20.42 -35.13 22.08
CA LEU A 74 -19.59 -34.04 22.61
C LEU A 74 -18.30 -33.89 21.78
N GLU A 75 -17.66 -35.02 21.38
CA GLU A 75 -16.49 -35.00 20.51
C GLU A 75 -16.86 -34.49 19.08
N GLU A 76 -17.94 -34.98 18.50
CA GLU A 76 -18.44 -34.47 17.22
C GLU A 76 -18.70 -32.96 17.28
N MET A 77 -19.36 -32.47 18.32
CA MET A 77 -19.60 -31.03 18.53
C MET A 77 -18.31 -30.23 18.79
N SER A 78 -17.29 -30.87 19.37
CA SER A 78 -15.99 -30.24 19.53
C SER A 78 -15.24 -30.09 18.20
N VAL A 79 -15.32 -31.07 17.31
CA VAL A 79 -14.79 -30.97 15.94
C VAL A 79 -15.52 -29.88 15.16
N ILE A 80 -16.85 -29.82 15.25
CA ILE A 80 -17.68 -28.75 14.66
C ILE A 80 -17.28 -27.38 15.22
N GLY A 81 -16.93 -27.30 16.50
CA GLY A 81 -16.58 -26.05 17.20
C GLY A 81 -17.70 -25.46 18.06
N VAL A 82 -18.77 -26.21 18.31
CA VAL A 82 -19.88 -25.79 19.20
C VAL A 82 -19.54 -25.99 20.67
N ILE A 83 -18.73 -26.98 20.98
CA ILE A 83 -18.24 -27.33 22.30
C ILE A 83 -16.72 -27.21 22.35
N GLU A 84 -16.17 -26.71 23.44
CA GLU A 84 -14.75 -26.78 23.76
C GLU A 84 -14.51 -27.74 24.92
N TYR A 85 -13.27 -28.12 25.16
CA TYR A 85 -12.90 -28.98 26.31
C TYR A 85 -11.54 -28.61 26.87
N ASN A 86 -11.29 -29.02 28.09
CA ASN A 86 -10.04 -28.86 28.82
C ASN A 86 -9.89 -29.99 29.84
N TRP A 87 -8.74 -29.99 30.54
CA TRP A 87 -8.43 -30.93 31.64
C TRP A 87 -8.15 -30.18 32.95
N GLU A 88 -8.74 -29.00 33.10
CA GLU A 88 -8.49 -28.10 34.22
C GLU A 88 -9.25 -28.53 35.50
N ASN A 89 -9.03 -29.75 35.96
CA ASN A 89 -9.55 -30.28 37.20
C ASN A 89 -8.49 -31.09 37.94
N GLU A 90 -8.69 -31.35 39.26
CA GLU A 90 -7.74 -32.06 40.12
C GLU A 90 -7.37 -33.45 39.60
N ASP A 91 -8.29 -34.11 38.94
CA ASP A 91 -8.12 -35.49 38.45
C ASP A 91 -7.60 -35.57 36.99
N HIS A 92 -7.36 -34.45 36.35
CA HIS A 92 -7.00 -34.35 34.91
C HIS A 92 -7.94 -35.11 33.97
N HIS A 93 -9.24 -35.15 34.29
CA HIS A 93 -10.24 -35.74 33.42
C HIS A 93 -10.72 -34.72 32.37
N LYS A 94 -10.94 -35.23 31.16
CA LYS A 94 -11.53 -34.41 30.07
C LYS A 94 -12.90 -33.89 30.50
N GLN A 95 -13.11 -32.59 30.43
CA GLN A 95 -14.38 -31.93 30.71
C GLN A 95 -14.73 -30.99 29.59
N TYR A 96 -16.01 -30.99 29.21
CA TYR A 96 -16.56 -30.23 28.09
C TYR A 96 -17.21 -28.95 28.58
N VAL A 97 -17.09 -27.92 27.79
CA VAL A 97 -17.64 -26.58 28.09
C VAL A 97 -18.49 -26.11 26.93
N LEU A 98 -19.73 -25.70 27.21
CA LEU A 98 -20.57 -25.01 26.25
C LEU A 98 -20.19 -23.53 26.28
N PRO A 99 -19.47 -22.98 25.27
CA PRO A 99 -19.04 -21.59 25.25
C PRO A 99 -20.18 -20.63 24.92
N MET A 100 -19.92 -19.34 25.00
CA MET A 100 -20.76 -18.31 24.37
C MET A 100 -20.49 -18.27 22.85
N PHE A 101 -21.25 -17.43 22.12
CA PHE A 101 -21.00 -17.32 20.69
C PHE A 101 -19.68 -16.64 20.38
N VAL A 102 -19.37 -15.47 20.98
CA VAL A 102 -18.18 -14.67 20.66
C VAL A 102 -17.60 -14.00 21.94
N PRO A 103 -16.32 -14.20 22.27
CA PRO A 103 -15.40 -15.22 21.76
C PRO A 103 -15.86 -16.63 22.15
N GLY A 104 -15.81 -17.59 21.23
CA GLY A 104 -16.22 -18.95 21.49
C GLY A 104 -16.67 -19.73 20.26
N CYS A 105 -17.89 -20.36 20.32
CA CYS A 105 -18.28 -21.34 19.31
C CYS A 105 -18.32 -20.78 17.88
N ALA A 106 -18.71 -19.54 17.67
CA ALA A 106 -18.75 -18.98 16.31
C ALA A 106 -17.35 -18.87 15.68
N GLU A 107 -16.34 -18.56 16.48
CA GLU A 107 -14.93 -18.54 16.06
C GLU A 107 -14.41 -19.96 15.77
N PHE A 108 -14.70 -20.91 16.66
CA PHE A 108 -14.26 -22.30 16.51
C PHE A 108 -14.90 -23.01 15.33
N MET A 109 -16.16 -22.70 15.03
CA MET A 109 -16.86 -23.21 13.84
C MET A 109 -16.18 -22.74 12.56
N VAL A 110 -15.74 -21.48 12.50
CA VAL A 110 -15.00 -20.92 11.36
C VAL A 110 -13.57 -21.47 11.26
N MET A 111 -12.96 -21.88 12.37
CA MET A 111 -11.63 -22.51 12.36
C MET A 111 -11.63 -23.88 11.65
N ASN A 112 -12.73 -24.59 11.62
CA ASN A 112 -12.88 -25.80 10.81
C ASN A 112 -13.03 -25.43 9.34
N LYS A 113 -11.94 -25.60 8.57
CA LYS A 113 -11.88 -25.15 7.18
C LYS A 113 -12.87 -25.89 6.28
N GLU A 114 -12.87 -27.19 6.32
CA GLU A 114 -13.74 -28.01 5.46
C GLU A 114 -15.21 -27.67 5.70
N GLN A 115 -15.63 -27.60 6.95
CA GLN A 115 -16.98 -27.28 7.36
C GLN A 115 -17.44 -25.89 6.87
N VAL A 116 -16.63 -24.85 7.03
CA VAL A 116 -17.03 -23.49 6.64
C VAL A 116 -16.97 -23.26 5.13
N GLU A 117 -16.22 -24.07 4.39
CA GLU A 117 -16.23 -24.07 2.92
C GLU A 117 -17.44 -24.84 2.36
N GLU A 118 -17.93 -25.86 3.06
CA GLU A 118 -19.17 -26.55 2.74
C GLU A 118 -20.42 -25.74 3.17
N HIS A 119 -20.38 -25.12 4.35
CA HIS A 119 -21.44 -24.33 4.97
C HIS A 119 -21.04 -22.86 5.10
N THR A 120 -21.03 -22.13 3.97
CA THR A 120 -20.56 -20.73 3.92
C THR A 120 -21.36 -19.77 4.79
N GLU A 121 -22.61 -20.12 5.14
CA GLU A 121 -23.44 -19.36 6.09
C GLU A 121 -22.83 -19.26 7.49
N ILE A 122 -21.90 -20.13 7.88
CA ILE A 122 -21.16 -20.05 9.14
C ILE A 122 -20.31 -18.77 9.19
N ALA A 123 -19.77 -18.34 8.04
CA ALA A 123 -19.01 -17.08 7.96
C ALA A 123 -19.92 -15.87 8.21
N ASP A 124 -21.14 -15.85 7.66
CA ASP A 124 -22.13 -14.80 7.93
C ASP A 124 -22.65 -14.87 9.37
N PHE A 125 -22.82 -16.07 9.90
CA PHE A 125 -23.14 -16.27 11.30
C PHE A 125 -22.12 -15.62 12.24
N PHE A 126 -20.84 -15.89 12.05
CA PHE A 126 -19.78 -15.26 12.87
C PHE A 126 -19.76 -13.74 12.71
N GLU A 127 -19.95 -13.23 11.49
CA GLU A 127 -20.08 -11.78 11.26
C GLU A 127 -21.19 -11.15 12.08
N GLN A 128 -22.39 -11.75 12.04
CA GLN A 128 -23.53 -11.19 12.74
C GLN A 128 -23.45 -11.37 14.26
N MET A 129 -22.95 -12.51 14.73
CA MET A 129 -22.75 -12.74 16.17
C MET A 129 -21.67 -11.83 16.77
N ALA A 130 -20.70 -11.42 15.99
CA ALA A 130 -19.74 -10.40 16.41
C ALA A 130 -20.36 -8.99 16.33
N ARG A 131 -21.00 -8.64 15.22
CA ARG A 131 -21.47 -7.29 14.92
C ARG A 131 -22.66 -6.87 15.77
N LEU A 132 -23.73 -7.70 15.87
CA LEU A 132 -24.99 -7.31 16.51
C LEU A 132 -24.85 -6.93 18.01
N PRO A 133 -24.09 -7.67 18.84
CA PRO A 133 -23.81 -7.24 20.20
C PRO A 133 -22.95 -5.98 20.26
N LEU A 134 -21.90 -5.89 19.43
CA LEU A 134 -20.93 -4.80 19.46
C LEU A 134 -21.55 -3.47 19.03
N GLU A 135 -22.48 -3.48 18.09
CA GLU A 135 -23.26 -2.31 17.67
C GLU A 135 -23.94 -1.61 18.86
N LYS A 136 -24.43 -2.38 19.83
CA LYS A 136 -25.07 -1.85 21.04
C LYS A 136 -24.08 -1.51 22.13
N VAL A 137 -23.01 -2.28 22.28
CA VAL A 137 -22.09 -2.18 23.44
C VAL A 137 -20.99 -1.16 23.20
N THR A 138 -20.42 -1.04 21.99
CA THR A 138 -19.31 -0.11 21.72
C THR A 138 -19.60 1.34 22.06
N PRO A 139 -20.82 1.89 21.83
CA PRO A 139 -21.14 3.26 22.26
C PRO A 139 -21.13 3.46 23.78
N MET A 140 -21.15 2.38 24.54
CA MET A 140 -21.22 2.42 26.02
C MET A 140 -19.87 2.18 26.70
N VAL A 141 -18.83 1.81 25.95
CA VAL A 141 -17.52 1.51 26.51
C VAL A 141 -16.75 2.81 26.82
N PRO A 142 -16.06 2.91 27.96
CA PRO A 142 -15.26 4.08 28.28
C PRO A 142 -14.05 4.22 27.35
N LEU A 143 -13.49 5.43 27.24
CA LEU A 143 -12.33 5.72 26.39
C LEU A 143 -11.14 4.78 26.70
N GLY A 144 -10.90 4.45 27.94
CA GLY A 144 -9.85 3.51 28.37
C GLY A 144 -10.18 2.02 28.16
N GLY A 145 -11.36 1.71 27.61
CA GLY A 145 -11.88 0.35 27.63
C GLY A 145 -12.57 0.02 28.97
N ALA A 146 -13.13 -1.19 29.06
CA ALA A 146 -13.77 -1.68 30.27
C ALA A 146 -13.16 -3.00 30.77
N GLY A 147 -12.05 -3.44 30.16
CA GLY A 147 -11.40 -4.70 30.49
C GLY A 147 -12.23 -5.94 30.11
N ILE A 148 -13.03 -5.84 29.06
CA ILE A 148 -13.93 -6.90 28.60
C ILE A 148 -13.60 -7.34 27.18
N GLY A 149 -13.87 -8.60 26.86
CA GLY A 149 -13.64 -9.15 25.52
C GLY A 149 -12.17 -9.45 25.23
N MET A 150 -11.67 -8.94 24.11
CA MET A 150 -10.27 -9.06 23.74
C MET A 150 -9.44 -7.91 24.33
N HIS A 151 -8.16 -8.15 24.56
CA HIS A 151 -7.24 -7.18 25.14
C HIS A 151 -6.00 -7.02 24.26
N VAL A 152 -5.67 -5.79 23.84
CA VAL A 152 -4.44 -5.52 23.08
C VAL A 152 -3.24 -5.56 24.02
N ILE A 153 -2.24 -6.36 23.66
CA ILE A 153 -0.93 -6.32 24.28
C ILE A 153 0.01 -5.46 23.42
N PRO A 154 0.68 -4.45 24.00
CA PRO A 154 1.67 -3.70 23.24
C PRO A 154 2.87 -4.57 22.88
N VAL A 155 3.52 -4.24 21.78
CA VAL A 155 4.84 -4.83 21.45
C VAL A 155 5.77 -4.59 22.62
N GLU A 156 6.32 -5.65 23.19
CA GLU A 156 7.01 -5.58 24.51
C GLU A 156 8.21 -4.63 24.52
N LYS A 157 8.99 -4.60 23.44
CA LYS A 157 10.12 -3.67 23.26
C LYS A 157 9.70 -2.19 23.12
N ALA A 158 8.42 -1.91 22.91
CA ALA A 158 7.88 -0.56 22.86
C ALA A 158 7.42 -0.04 24.22
N ILE A 159 7.35 -0.90 25.24
CA ILE A 159 6.98 -0.51 26.60
C ILE A 159 8.16 0.24 27.24
N PRO A 160 7.96 1.49 27.70
CA PRO A 160 9.07 2.25 28.30
C PRO A 160 9.56 1.62 29.60
N ALA A 161 10.86 1.36 29.68
CA ALA A 161 11.50 0.73 30.86
C ALA A 161 11.38 1.58 32.14
N ASN A 162 11.15 2.87 32.02
CA ASN A 162 11.04 3.82 33.13
C ASN A 162 9.60 4.01 33.64
N GLN A 163 8.62 3.29 33.07
CA GLN A 163 7.23 3.35 33.51
C GLN A 163 6.82 2.05 34.21
N GLN A 164 5.98 2.19 35.25
CA GLN A 164 5.39 1.05 35.89
C GLN A 164 4.38 0.39 34.94
N SER A 165 4.54 -0.91 34.68
CA SER A 165 3.64 -1.73 33.87
C SER A 165 2.99 -2.82 34.70
N ALA A 166 1.84 -3.34 34.26
CA ALA A 166 1.26 -4.55 34.84
C ALA A 166 1.80 -5.80 34.11
N SER A 167 1.96 -6.91 34.81
CA SER A 167 2.46 -8.16 34.21
C SER A 167 1.62 -8.62 33.01
N VAL A 168 0.30 -8.43 33.09
CA VAL A 168 -0.65 -8.79 32.01
C VAL A 168 -0.45 -8.00 30.71
N GLU A 169 0.33 -6.90 30.73
CA GLU A 169 0.66 -6.08 29.56
C GLU A 169 1.90 -6.61 28.80
N HIS A 170 2.57 -7.65 29.33
CA HIS A 170 3.74 -8.26 28.73
C HIS A 170 3.39 -9.61 28.10
N ILE A 171 3.73 -9.79 26.83
CA ILE A 171 3.46 -11.07 26.15
C ILE A 171 4.29 -12.19 26.74
N SER A 172 5.51 -11.89 27.18
CA SER A 172 6.40 -12.84 27.88
C SER A 172 5.79 -13.39 29.17
N HIS A 173 5.00 -12.57 29.91
CA HIS A 173 4.27 -13.03 31.09
C HIS A 173 3.32 -14.19 30.76
N TRP A 174 2.57 -14.05 29.68
CA TRP A 174 1.62 -15.06 29.23
C TRP A 174 2.30 -16.31 28.67
N LEU A 175 3.34 -16.12 27.84
CA LEU A 175 4.10 -17.24 27.29
C LEU A 175 4.77 -18.08 28.38
N ASN A 176 5.35 -17.47 29.41
CA ASN A 176 5.97 -18.15 30.52
C ASN A 176 4.97 -18.92 31.42
N LYS A 177 3.68 -18.70 31.24
CA LYS A 177 2.63 -19.37 32.03
C LYS A 177 2.22 -20.71 31.46
N TYR A 178 2.57 -20.99 30.19
CA TYR A 178 2.18 -22.17 29.46
C TYR A 178 3.40 -22.89 28.89
N ASP A 179 3.28 -24.20 28.73
CA ASP A 179 4.31 -25.07 28.16
C ASP A 179 3.91 -25.71 26.82
N LYS A 180 2.68 -25.49 26.40
CA LYS A 180 2.13 -26.01 25.14
C LYS A 180 1.58 -24.88 24.28
N TYR A 181 1.87 -24.94 22.98
CA TYR A 181 1.42 -23.96 21.99
C TYR A 181 0.95 -24.67 20.74
N SER A 182 -0.07 -24.11 20.13
CA SER A 182 -0.49 -24.46 18.77
C SER A 182 -0.64 -23.22 17.92
N VAL A 183 -0.61 -23.38 16.61
CA VAL A 183 -0.96 -22.32 15.68
C VAL A 183 -2.01 -22.79 14.70
N GLY A 184 -2.96 -21.93 14.40
CA GLY A 184 -4.04 -22.17 13.44
C GLY A 184 -4.36 -20.95 12.62
N ALA A 185 -5.29 -21.13 11.71
CA ALA A 185 -5.76 -20.05 10.85
C ALA A 185 -6.57 -19.01 11.63
N CYS A 186 -6.48 -17.75 11.20
CA CYS A 186 -7.26 -16.67 11.78
C CYS A 186 -8.72 -16.74 11.35
N SER A 187 -9.66 -16.98 12.28
CA SER A 187 -11.11 -17.06 12.02
C SER A 187 -11.66 -15.80 11.34
N CYS A 188 -11.24 -14.62 11.77
CA CYS A 188 -11.71 -13.36 11.18
C CYS A 188 -11.27 -13.22 9.71
N ARG A 189 -10.02 -13.60 9.37
CA ARG A 189 -9.55 -13.55 7.97
C ARG A 189 -10.25 -14.58 7.10
N ARG A 190 -10.43 -15.82 7.61
CA ARG A 190 -11.18 -16.88 6.90
C ARG A 190 -12.62 -16.46 6.65
N GLN A 191 -13.28 -15.93 7.66
CA GLN A 191 -14.62 -15.37 7.52
C GLN A 191 -14.70 -14.34 6.40
N GLN A 192 -13.80 -13.34 6.38
CA GLN A 192 -13.82 -12.31 5.35
C GLN A 192 -13.50 -12.88 3.96
N ARG A 193 -12.61 -13.88 3.86
CA ARG A 193 -12.32 -14.58 2.60
C ARG A 193 -13.57 -15.29 2.07
N ILE A 194 -14.23 -16.08 2.90
CA ILE A 194 -15.46 -16.81 2.50
C ILE A 194 -16.54 -15.83 2.02
N ARG A 195 -16.63 -14.65 2.63
CA ARG A 195 -17.59 -13.62 2.23
C ARG A 195 -17.15 -12.79 1.02
N GLY A 196 -15.99 -13.04 0.45
CA GLY A 196 -15.43 -12.22 -0.64
C GLY A 196 -15.00 -10.81 -0.22
N GLU A 197 -14.75 -10.59 1.07
CA GLU A 197 -14.40 -9.32 1.68
C GLU A 197 -12.96 -9.29 2.22
N GLY A 198 -12.15 -10.27 1.87
CA GLY A 198 -10.72 -10.28 2.23
C GLY A 198 -9.98 -9.06 1.70
N THR A 199 -9.01 -8.55 2.45
CA THR A 199 -8.24 -7.34 2.12
C THR A 199 -6.80 -7.64 1.71
N GLY A 200 -6.49 -8.89 1.38
CA GLY A 200 -5.13 -9.37 1.10
C GLY A 200 -4.40 -9.89 2.33
N ASP A 201 -5.00 -9.77 3.52
CA ASP A 201 -4.48 -10.36 4.75
C ASP A 201 -4.92 -11.83 4.82
N LEU A 202 -4.05 -12.77 4.46
CA LEU A 202 -4.39 -14.20 4.44
C LEU A 202 -4.45 -14.80 5.85
N GLU A 203 -5.07 -15.97 5.97
CA GLU A 203 -5.51 -16.53 7.25
C GLU A 203 -4.49 -17.42 7.98
N ASP A 204 -3.45 -17.90 7.29
CA ASP A 204 -2.60 -18.99 7.80
C ASP A 204 -1.69 -18.58 8.95
N ASP A 205 -1.52 -19.50 9.90
CA ASP A 205 -0.54 -19.50 10.99
C ASP A 205 -0.45 -18.18 11.81
N LEU A 206 -1.60 -17.65 12.27
CA LEU A 206 -1.64 -16.39 13.00
C LEU A 206 -2.39 -16.42 14.33
N CYS A 207 -3.17 -17.46 14.61
CA CYS A 207 -3.87 -17.65 15.87
C CYS A 207 -3.14 -18.68 16.71
N ILE A 208 -2.56 -18.24 17.85
CA ILE A 208 -1.77 -19.09 18.73
C ILE A 208 -2.65 -19.54 19.89
N GLY A 209 -2.92 -20.85 19.99
CA GLY A 209 -3.56 -21.46 21.15
C GLY A 209 -2.52 -21.77 22.23
N VAL A 210 -2.89 -21.63 23.49
CA VAL A 210 -1.99 -21.90 24.63
C VAL A 210 -2.61 -22.87 25.63
N GLY A 211 -1.78 -23.69 26.28
CA GLY A 211 -2.23 -24.68 27.27
C GLY A 211 -3.21 -25.69 26.67
N ASP A 212 -4.28 -26.01 27.39
CA ASP A 212 -5.31 -26.96 26.94
C ASP A 212 -6.01 -26.56 25.63
N MET A 213 -6.07 -25.26 25.32
CA MET A 213 -6.58 -24.81 24.03
C MET A 213 -5.65 -25.21 22.87
N ALA A 214 -4.34 -25.37 23.11
CA ALA A 214 -3.44 -25.90 22.08
C ALA A 214 -3.80 -27.35 21.75
N ASP A 215 -4.06 -28.17 22.77
CA ASP A 215 -4.51 -29.56 22.57
C ASP A 215 -5.86 -29.61 21.86
N TYR A 216 -6.85 -28.81 22.30
CA TYR A 216 -8.16 -28.70 21.65
C TYR A 216 -8.04 -28.36 20.16
N CYS A 217 -7.24 -27.36 19.83
CA CYS A 217 -7.06 -26.94 18.43
C CYS A 217 -6.43 -28.05 17.57
N VAL A 218 -5.44 -28.76 18.08
CA VAL A 218 -4.75 -29.80 17.33
C VAL A 218 -5.61 -31.06 17.21
N GLU A 219 -6.19 -31.54 18.31
CA GLU A 219 -7.01 -32.76 18.33
C GLU A 219 -8.28 -32.62 17.50
N THR A 220 -8.84 -31.41 17.37
CA THR A 220 -10.03 -31.12 16.53
C THR A 220 -9.70 -30.63 15.13
N GLY A 221 -8.42 -30.71 14.68
CA GLY A 221 -8.01 -30.40 13.32
C GLY A 221 -7.99 -28.90 12.98
N LYS A 222 -8.00 -28.01 13.97
CA LYS A 222 -8.04 -26.54 13.82
C LYS A 222 -6.66 -25.90 13.82
N GLY A 223 -5.59 -26.66 14.11
CA GLY A 223 -4.23 -26.15 14.20
C GLY A 223 -3.18 -27.27 14.27
N ARG A 224 -1.93 -26.87 14.47
CA ARG A 224 -0.78 -27.74 14.68
C ARG A 224 0.03 -27.30 15.88
N TYR A 225 0.72 -28.23 16.56
CA TYR A 225 1.65 -27.85 17.62
C TYR A 225 2.83 -27.06 17.06
N ILE A 226 3.30 -26.12 17.88
CA ILE A 226 4.51 -25.32 17.65
C ILE A 226 5.28 -25.22 18.97
N ASP A 227 6.58 -24.93 18.87
CA ASP A 227 7.42 -24.64 20.01
C ASP A 227 7.49 -23.14 20.33
N TYR A 228 8.19 -22.81 21.41
CA TYR A 228 8.36 -21.43 21.86
C TYR A 228 9.09 -20.55 20.83
N ASP A 229 10.09 -21.10 20.14
CA ASP A 229 10.88 -20.36 19.16
C ASP A 229 10.01 -19.99 17.95
N GLU A 230 9.19 -20.92 17.46
CA GLU A 230 8.23 -20.64 16.38
C GLU A 230 7.15 -19.63 16.82
N VAL A 231 6.71 -19.66 18.08
CA VAL A 231 5.82 -18.60 18.62
C VAL A 231 6.47 -17.23 18.48
N MET A 232 7.74 -17.09 18.89
CA MET A 232 8.47 -15.82 18.80
C MET A 232 8.67 -15.37 17.34
N GLU A 233 8.93 -16.29 16.42
CA GLU A 233 9.01 -15.98 14.98
C GLU A 233 7.67 -15.46 14.44
N ILE A 234 6.55 -16.09 14.80
CA ILE A 234 5.21 -15.65 14.38
C ILE A 234 4.91 -14.24 14.92
N LEU A 235 5.20 -13.98 16.20
CA LEU A 235 5.01 -12.67 16.81
C LEU A 235 5.85 -11.59 16.10
N GLN A 236 7.13 -11.87 15.83
CA GLN A 236 8.00 -10.93 15.12
C GLN A 236 7.49 -10.65 13.69
N ARG A 237 7.08 -11.68 12.95
CA ARG A 237 6.47 -11.51 11.63
C ARG A 237 5.20 -10.66 11.68
N ALA A 238 4.37 -10.86 12.70
CA ALA A 238 3.17 -10.06 12.91
C ALA A 238 3.52 -8.58 13.13
N GLU A 239 4.49 -8.28 13.99
CA GLU A 239 4.99 -6.92 14.20
C GLU A 239 5.53 -6.29 12.92
N ASP A 240 6.30 -7.04 12.13
CA ASP A 240 6.89 -6.57 10.89
C ASP A 240 5.83 -6.19 9.83
N ASN A 241 4.72 -6.91 9.83
CA ASN A 241 3.56 -6.65 8.96
C ASN A 241 2.53 -5.66 9.56
N GLY A 242 2.78 -5.13 10.75
CA GLY A 242 1.88 -4.16 11.40
C GLY A 242 0.65 -4.78 12.05
N TYR A 243 0.69 -6.08 12.36
CA TYR A 243 -0.41 -6.77 13.05
C TYR A 243 -0.34 -6.53 14.57
N VAL A 244 -1.51 -6.57 15.18
CA VAL A 244 -1.71 -6.27 16.60
C VAL A 244 -1.83 -7.55 17.40
N HIS A 245 -1.05 -7.67 18.47
CA HIS A 245 -1.20 -8.75 19.42
C HIS A 245 -2.43 -8.52 20.30
N GLN A 246 -3.30 -9.49 20.38
CA GLN A 246 -4.43 -9.52 21.29
C GLN A 246 -4.49 -10.82 22.04
N ILE A 247 -4.89 -10.74 23.30
CA ILE A 247 -5.19 -11.91 24.13
C ILE A 247 -6.68 -11.99 24.40
N THR A 248 -7.16 -13.21 24.61
CA THR A 248 -8.53 -13.44 25.06
C THR A 248 -8.69 -13.00 26.50
N ASN A 249 -9.75 -12.24 26.78
CA ASN A 249 -10.07 -11.75 28.12
C ASN A 249 -11.46 -12.26 28.54
N ILE A 250 -11.59 -13.57 28.71
CA ILE A 250 -12.82 -14.24 29.12
C ILE A 250 -12.78 -14.60 30.60
N ASP A 251 -11.63 -15.10 31.03
CA ASP A 251 -11.40 -15.63 32.37
C ASP A 251 -10.66 -14.64 33.30
N GLY A 252 -10.60 -13.38 32.90
CA GLY A 252 -9.94 -12.34 33.68
C GLY A 252 -8.41 -12.48 33.63
N GLU A 253 -7.75 -12.13 34.75
CA GLU A 253 -6.28 -12.15 34.85
C GLU A 253 -5.71 -13.55 35.12
N ASP A 254 -6.59 -14.54 35.35
CA ASP A 254 -6.17 -15.88 35.73
C ASP A 254 -5.56 -16.67 34.57
N LYS A 255 -6.20 -16.59 33.39
CA LYS A 255 -5.76 -17.31 32.18
C LYS A 255 -6.21 -16.66 30.90
N ILE A 256 -5.50 -17.03 29.82
CA ILE A 256 -5.91 -16.80 28.44
C ILE A 256 -5.96 -18.14 27.71
N PHE A 257 -6.67 -18.23 26.62
CA PHE A 257 -6.65 -19.41 25.77
C PHE A 257 -6.00 -19.18 24.40
N ALA A 258 -5.86 -17.92 23.95
CA ALA A 258 -5.24 -17.61 22.66
C ALA A 258 -4.51 -16.26 22.66
N ILE A 259 -3.49 -16.17 21.81
CA ILE A 259 -2.80 -14.96 21.40
C ILE A 259 -3.06 -14.80 19.89
N CYS A 260 -3.75 -13.72 19.53
CA CYS A 260 -4.10 -13.40 18.15
C CYS A 260 -3.15 -12.37 17.56
N ASN A 261 -2.86 -12.49 16.25
CA ASN A 261 -2.08 -11.52 15.47
C ASN A 261 -3.00 -10.84 14.44
N CYS A 262 -3.59 -9.71 14.82
CA CYS A 262 -4.77 -9.15 14.19
C CYS A 262 -4.49 -8.03 13.20
N ALA A 263 -5.05 -8.10 12.00
CA ALA A 263 -5.20 -6.95 11.12
C ALA A 263 -6.46 -6.17 11.52
N VAL A 264 -6.33 -4.87 11.82
CA VAL A 264 -7.43 -4.06 12.37
C VAL A 264 -8.62 -3.97 11.42
N GLY A 265 -8.37 -3.88 10.11
CA GLY A 265 -9.44 -3.80 9.11
C GLY A 265 -10.23 -5.08 8.89
N VAL A 266 -9.76 -6.21 9.43
CA VAL A 266 -10.37 -7.54 9.26
C VAL A 266 -10.92 -8.08 10.58
N CYS A 267 -10.19 -7.86 11.69
CA CYS A 267 -10.51 -8.42 13.00
C CYS A 267 -11.87 -7.91 13.52
N ASN A 268 -12.76 -8.82 13.89
CA ASN A 268 -14.10 -8.48 14.40
C ASN A 268 -14.04 -7.65 15.68
N ALA A 269 -13.04 -7.82 16.54
CA ALA A 269 -12.87 -7.02 17.75
C ALA A 269 -12.33 -5.61 17.45
N LEU A 270 -11.43 -5.45 16.47
CA LEU A 270 -10.72 -4.19 16.24
C LEU A 270 -11.39 -3.30 15.18
N ARG A 271 -11.95 -3.87 14.10
CA ARG A 271 -12.57 -3.08 13.03
C ARG A 271 -13.85 -2.34 13.43
N THR A 272 -14.49 -2.75 14.52
CA THR A 272 -15.72 -2.14 15.03
C THR A 272 -15.58 -0.66 15.34
N SER A 273 -14.41 -0.20 15.78
CA SER A 273 -14.14 1.21 16.00
C SER A 273 -14.21 2.05 14.73
N GLN A 274 -13.84 1.47 13.59
CA GLN A 274 -13.94 2.11 12.28
C GLN A 274 -15.37 2.02 11.73
N LEU A 275 -15.97 0.84 11.85
CA LEU A 275 -17.33 0.56 11.39
C LEU A 275 -18.37 1.42 12.10
N PHE A 276 -18.28 1.55 13.43
CA PHE A 276 -19.24 2.27 14.24
C PHE A 276 -18.79 3.68 14.65
N ASN A 277 -17.63 4.13 14.18
CA ASN A 277 -17.04 5.41 14.55
C ASN A 277 -16.98 5.62 16.08
N THR A 278 -16.58 4.58 16.82
CA THR A 278 -16.45 4.56 18.28
C THR A 278 -15.00 4.31 18.68
N PRO A 279 -14.59 4.60 19.90
CA PRO A 279 -13.33 4.13 20.45
C PRO A 279 -13.28 2.61 20.44
N ASN A 280 -12.07 2.05 20.24
CA ASN A 280 -11.91 0.61 20.22
C ASN A 280 -12.11 0.02 21.62
N MET A 281 -12.88 -1.06 21.73
CA MET A 281 -13.03 -1.82 22.97
C MET A 281 -11.77 -2.56 23.34
N SER A 282 -11.09 -3.12 22.32
CA SER A 282 -9.82 -3.84 22.49
C SER A 282 -8.66 -2.87 22.41
N ARG A 283 -8.07 -2.56 23.53
CA ARG A 283 -6.91 -1.68 23.64
C ARG A 283 -6.04 -2.04 24.82
N SER A 284 -4.84 -1.49 24.89
CA SER A 284 -3.94 -1.56 26.04
C SER A 284 -4.08 -0.33 26.94
N ALA A 285 -3.39 -0.34 28.08
CA ALA A 285 -3.26 0.83 28.96
C ALA A 285 -2.44 1.98 28.36
N TYR A 286 -1.81 1.74 27.24
CA TYR A 286 -0.87 2.67 26.62
C TYR A 286 -1.53 3.52 25.53
N ARG A 287 -0.87 4.63 25.27
CA ARG A 287 -1.17 5.52 24.16
C ARG A 287 0.13 6.03 23.57
N ALA A 288 0.19 6.15 22.26
CA ALA A 288 1.33 6.75 21.60
C ALA A 288 1.30 8.27 21.74
N SER A 289 2.45 8.86 22.00
CA SER A 289 2.71 10.30 22.02
C SER A 289 3.89 10.61 21.12
N VAL A 290 3.91 11.80 20.56
CA VAL A 290 4.94 12.24 19.59
C VAL A 290 5.68 13.46 20.15
N GLU A 291 7.00 13.45 20.05
CA GLU A 291 7.85 14.60 20.24
C GLU A 291 8.03 15.33 18.89
N PRO A 292 7.32 16.46 18.66
CA PRO A 292 7.32 17.11 17.34
C PRO A 292 8.70 17.59 16.90
N GLU A 293 9.58 17.90 17.84
CA GLU A 293 10.93 18.40 17.54
C GLU A 293 11.86 17.32 16.98
N LYS A 294 11.63 16.06 17.40
CA LYS A 294 12.34 14.89 16.84
C LYS A 294 11.69 14.38 15.57
N CYS A 295 10.39 14.60 15.40
CA CYS A 295 9.62 14.07 14.29
C CYS A 295 9.99 14.76 12.96
N VAL A 296 10.27 13.95 11.96
CA VAL A 296 10.61 14.39 10.59
C VAL A 296 9.50 14.12 9.58
N ALA A 297 8.31 13.76 10.03
CA ALA A 297 7.15 13.45 9.19
C ALA A 297 7.44 12.47 8.02
N CYS A 298 8.33 11.51 8.23
CA CYS A 298 8.62 10.49 7.20
C CYS A 298 7.40 9.61 6.85
N GLY A 299 6.43 9.52 7.76
CA GLY A 299 5.20 8.77 7.54
C GLY A 299 5.26 7.29 7.90
N ARG A 300 6.40 6.73 8.30
CA ARG A 300 6.50 5.29 8.64
C ARG A 300 5.51 4.85 9.71
N CYS A 301 5.39 5.63 10.80
CA CYS A 301 4.41 5.34 11.85
C CYS A 301 2.95 5.43 11.35
N VAL A 302 2.66 6.27 10.34
CA VAL A 302 1.34 6.36 9.71
C VAL A 302 1.08 5.15 8.82
N GLU A 303 2.10 4.74 8.03
CA GLU A 303 2.04 3.56 7.15
C GLU A 303 1.70 2.29 7.92
N TYR A 304 2.34 2.11 9.07
CA TYR A 304 2.22 0.91 9.91
C TYR A 304 1.19 1.05 11.03
N CYS A 305 0.53 2.20 11.20
CA CYS A 305 -0.51 2.33 12.22
C CYS A 305 -1.74 1.51 11.84
N PRO A 306 -2.02 0.38 12.52
CA PRO A 306 -3.11 -0.49 12.12
C PRO A 306 -4.48 0.15 12.38
N ALA A 307 -4.58 1.02 13.39
CA ALA A 307 -5.82 1.69 13.79
C ALA A 307 -6.06 3.03 13.09
N GLY A 308 -5.14 3.50 12.22
CA GLY A 308 -5.24 4.81 11.60
C GLY A 308 -5.22 5.98 12.58
N ALA A 309 -4.66 5.77 13.77
CA ALA A 309 -4.54 6.79 14.80
C ALA A 309 -3.39 7.76 14.54
N ALA A 310 -2.26 7.25 14.02
CA ALA A 310 -1.14 8.09 13.61
C ALA A 310 -1.44 8.74 12.27
N LYS A 311 -1.29 10.06 12.20
CA LYS A 311 -1.55 10.88 11.01
C LYS A 311 -0.43 11.88 10.82
N LEU A 312 -0.17 12.28 9.58
CA LEU A 312 0.73 13.39 9.32
C LEU A 312 -0.04 14.70 9.49
N GLY A 313 0.34 15.46 10.48
CA GLY A 313 -0.14 16.81 10.74
C GLY A 313 0.89 17.85 10.30
N GLN A 314 0.61 19.11 10.63
CA GLN A 314 1.48 20.23 10.34
C GLN A 314 2.26 20.68 11.55
N LYS A 315 3.50 21.11 11.31
CA LYS A 315 4.38 21.74 12.31
C LYS A 315 4.43 23.26 12.17
N LEU A 316 4.12 23.78 11.00
CA LEU A 316 4.15 25.22 10.71
C LEU A 316 2.85 25.92 11.11
N CYS A 317 2.94 27.19 11.51
CA CYS A 317 1.80 28.04 11.82
C CYS A 317 1.21 28.65 10.54
N THR A 318 -0.09 29.00 10.60
CA THR A 318 -0.70 29.87 9.60
C THR A 318 -0.36 31.35 9.86
N LYS A 319 -0.57 32.23 8.87
CA LYS A 319 -0.27 33.69 9.00
C LYS A 319 -1.11 34.37 10.08
N ASP A 320 -2.25 33.82 10.42
CA ASP A 320 -3.10 34.27 11.54
C ASP A 320 -2.68 33.72 12.90
N GLY A 321 -1.61 32.94 12.97
CA GLY A 321 -1.05 32.37 14.19
C GLY A 321 -1.65 31.03 14.62
N GLY A 322 -2.57 30.45 13.82
CA GLY A 322 -3.12 29.12 14.08
C GLY A 322 -2.18 28.02 13.66
N HIS A 323 -2.17 26.92 14.43
CA HIS A 323 -1.59 25.65 13.98
C HIS A 323 -2.64 24.83 13.26
N ILE A 324 -2.33 24.31 12.09
CA ILE A 324 -3.21 23.38 11.40
C ILE A 324 -3.04 22.00 12.05
N THR A 325 -4.08 21.56 12.75
CA THR A 325 -4.16 20.24 13.38
C THR A 325 -5.26 19.42 12.70
N TYR A 326 -5.14 18.10 12.77
CA TYR A 326 -6.21 17.23 12.33
C TYR A 326 -7.40 17.31 13.28
N PRO A 327 -8.63 17.27 12.75
CA PRO A 327 -9.81 17.13 13.59
C PRO A 327 -9.72 15.80 14.35
N GLN A 328 -9.83 15.86 15.65
CA GLN A 328 -9.92 14.69 16.51
C GLN A 328 -11.36 14.20 16.60
N GLN A 329 -11.54 12.90 16.79
CA GLN A 329 -12.86 12.38 17.14
C GLN A 329 -13.38 13.00 18.44
N GLU A 330 -14.70 13.21 18.53
CA GLU A 330 -15.33 13.59 19.78
C GLU A 330 -15.14 12.50 20.86
N LEU A 331 -14.93 12.92 22.09
CA LEU A 331 -14.80 11.99 23.21
C LEU A 331 -16.12 11.25 23.47
N PRO A 332 -16.11 9.92 23.59
CA PRO A 332 -17.33 9.12 23.68
C PRO A 332 -18.11 9.37 24.98
N ASP A 333 -17.43 9.74 26.07
CA ASP A 333 -18.05 10.01 27.37
C ASP A 333 -18.79 11.35 27.45
N THR A 334 -18.71 12.17 26.41
CA THR A 334 -19.46 13.42 26.27
C THR A 334 -20.33 13.49 25.01
N THR A 335 -20.36 12.44 24.22
CA THR A 335 -21.05 12.38 22.93
C THR A 335 -22.00 11.19 22.89
N LYS A 336 -23.20 11.40 22.33
CA LYS A 336 -24.12 10.31 22.04
C LYS A 336 -23.73 9.67 20.73
N TRP A 337 -23.40 8.39 20.76
CA TRP A 337 -23.09 7.59 19.59
C TRP A 337 -24.32 6.80 19.14
N GLY A 338 -24.50 6.66 17.85
CA GLY A 338 -25.61 5.91 17.28
C GLY A 338 -25.44 5.72 15.78
N PRO A 339 -26.43 5.07 15.13
CA PRO A 339 -26.35 4.75 13.69
C PRO A 339 -26.05 5.94 12.78
N GLU A 340 -26.48 7.13 13.15
CA GLU A 340 -26.22 8.37 12.43
C GLU A 340 -24.74 8.79 12.41
N LYS A 341 -23.91 8.18 13.27
CA LYS A 341 -22.45 8.39 13.34
C LYS A 341 -21.66 7.30 12.62
N TRP A 342 -22.34 6.29 12.11
CA TRP A 342 -21.70 5.14 11.45
C TRP A 342 -21.74 5.28 9.94
N ASN A 343 -20.85 4.58 9.26
CA ASN A 343 -20.93 4.37 7.82
C ASN A 343 -21.56 2.99 7.55
N PRO A 344 -22.86 2.92 7.22
CA PRO A 344 -23.52 1.63 6.97
C PRO A 344 -23.04 0.94 5.70
N ASN A 345 -22.45 1.71 4.76
CA ASN A 345 -22.03 1.23 3.45
C ASN A 345 -20.50 1.13 3.32
N TYR A 346 -19.81 0.85 4.42
CA TYR A 346 -18.34 0.79 4.43
C TYR A 346 -17.75 -0.14 3.36
N ARG A 347 -18.49 -1.14 2.92
CA ARG A 347 -18.09 -2.07 1.85
C ARG A 347 -18.07 -1.37 0.49
N ASP A 348 -19.11 -0.60 0.20
CA ASP A 348 -19.27 0.09 -1.08
C ASP A 348 -18.40 1.34 -1.16
N ASP A 349 -18.28 2.06 -0.04
CA ASP A 349 -17.46 3.27 0.06
C ASP A 349 -15.96 2.98 0.16
N ASN A 350 -15.58 1.75 0.43
CA ASN A 350 -14.17 1.36 0.70
C ASN A 350 -13.51 2.16 1.84
N GLN A 351 -14.30 2.63 2.79
CA GLN A 351 -13.86 3.59 3.82
C GLN A 351 -13.37 2.93 5.11
N ILE A 352 -13.55 1.62 5.29
CA ILE A 352 -13.30 0.93 6.56
C ILE A 352 -11.89 1.15 7.11
N ASN A 353 -10.91 1.30 6.24
CA ASN A 353 -9.49 1.54 6.58
C ASN A 353 -8.97 2.88 6.09
N CYS A 354 -9.85 3.83 5.76
CA CYS A 354 -9.44 5.13 5.26
C CYS A 354 -9.09 6.08 6.40
N TYR A 355 -8.02 6.83 6.21
CA TYR A 355 -7.61 7.89 7.12
C TYR A 355 -7.28 9.17 6.36
N ASP A 356 -7.73 10.28 6.91
CA ASP A 356 -7.23 11.57 6.48
C ASP A 356 -5.81 11.75 7.02
N THR A 357 -4.88 12.13 6.18
CA THR A 357 -3.51 12.42 6.60
C THR A 357 -3.02 13.69 5.92
N GLY A 358 -2.62 14.68 6.70
CA GLY A 358 -1.89 15.84 6.21
C GLY A 358 -0.46 15.41 5.89
N THR A 359 0.15 16.13 5.00
CA THR A 359 1.52 15.84 4.63
C THR A 359 2.21 17.08 4.10
N ALA A 360 3.54 17.01 4.10
CA ALA A 360 4.34 18.02 3.44
C ALA A 360 4.01 18.04 1.93
N PRO A 361 3.93 19.23 1.32
CA PRO A 361 3.62 19.35 -0.11
C PRO A 361 4.53 18.54 -1.01
N CYS A 362 5.83 18.41 -0.67
CA CYS A 362 6.79 17.58 -1.40
C CYS A 362 6.43 16.09 -1.43
N LYS A 363 5.86 15.54 -0.34
CA LYS A 363 5.39 14.15 -0.30
C LYS A 363 4.11 13.99 -1.11
N THR A 364 3.16 14.93 -1.00
CA THR A 364 1.88 14.88 -1.72
C THR A 364 2.08 15.01 -3.22
N ALA A 365 2.96 15.89 -3.67
CA ALA A 365 3.23 16.12 -5.09
C ALA A 365 3.98 14.95 -5.76
N CYS A 366 4.65 14.10 -4.98
CA CYS A 366 5.31 12.92 -5.51
C CYS A 366 4.28 11.82 -5.82
N PRO A 367 4.16 11.32 -7.06
CA PRO A 367 3.22 10.25 -7.40
C PRO A 367 3.43 8.96 -6.58
N ALA A 368 4.68 8.65 -6.22
CA ALA A 368 5.02 7.51 -5.38
C ALA A 368 4.96 7.81 -3.87
N HIS A 369 4.62 9.04 -3.47
CA HIS A 369 4.53 9.49 -2.08
C HIS A 369 5.79 9.24 -1.24
N LEU A 370 6.98 9.48 -1.81
CA LEU A 370 8.25 9.30 -1.12
C LEU A 370 8.29 10.03 0.22
N PRO A 371 8.90 9.44 1.26
CA PRO A 371 9.08 10.05 2.56
C PRO A 371 10.20 11.12 2.56
N VAL A 372 10.00 12.18 1.77
CA VAL A 372 11.01 13.18 1.42
C VAL A 372 11.70 13.78 2.65
N GLN A 373 10.94 14.25 3.63
CA GLN A 373 11.50 14.85 4.84
C GLN A 373 12.34 13.87 5.65
N GLY A 374 11.95 12.58 5.64
CA GLY A 374 12.66 11.50 6.35
C GLY A 374 14.06 11.29 5.79
N TYR A 375 14.17 11.02 4.48
CA TYR A 375 15.49 10.78 3.91
C TYR A 375 16.39 12.04 3.87
N ILE A 376 15.81 13.24 3.74
CA ILE A 376 16.57 14.49 3.86
C ILE A 376 17.16 14.63 5.26
N LYS A 377 16.37 14.34 6.30
CA LYS A 377 16.87 14.42 7.69
C LYS A 377 17.93 13.36 7.96
N MET A 378 17.76 12.14 7.48
CA MET A 378 18.80 11.10 7.57
C MET A 378 20.09 11.54 6.87
N ALA A 379 19.97 12.14 5.69
CA ALA A 379 21.12 12.68 4.96
C ALA A 379 21.83 13.79 5.75
N SER A 380 21.10 14.72 6.39
CA SER A 380 21.70 15.74 7.27
C SER A 380 22.43 15.16 8.48
N GLN A 381 22.17 13.90 8.82
CA GLN A 381 22.83 13.16 9.91
C GLN A 381 23.94 12.23 9.42
N GLY A 382 24.24 12.20 8.11
CA GLY A 382 25.20 11.27 7.53
C GLY A 382 24.71 9.81 7.45
N ARG A 383 23.42 9.56 7.67
CA ARG A 383 22.78 8.21 7.65
C ARG A 383 22.30 7.84 6.24
N TYR A 384 23.22 7.82 5.27
CA TYR A 384 22.87 7.70 3.85
C TYR A 384 22.25 6.34 3.50
N LEU A 385 22.78 5.24 4.07
CA LEU A 385 22.21 3.90 3.83
C LEU A 385 20.80 3.74 4.42
N ASP A 386 20.52 4.33 5.56
CA ASP A 386 19.18 4.33 6.14
C ASP A 386 18.22 5.17 5.30
N ALA A 387 18.70 6.32 4.79
CA ALA A 387 17.97 7.14 3.84
C ALA A 387 17.63 6.37 2.55
N LEU A 388 18.59 5.60 2.02
CA LEU A 388 18.37 4.75 0.85
C LEU A 388 17.32 3.66 1.11
N LYS A 389 17.42 2.95 2.23
CA LYS A 389 16.43 1.95 2.65
C LYS A 389 15.03 2.57 2.72
N LEU A 390 14.94 3.78 3.30
CA LEU A 390 13.68 4.52 3.41
C LEU A 390 13.12 4.89 2.02
N ILE A 391 13.95 5.37 1.09
CA ILE A 391 13.52 5.66 -0.29
C ILE A 391 13.02 4.39 -0.98
N LYS A 392 13.77 3.27 -0.86
CA LYS A 392 13.41 1.98 -1.49
C LYS A 392 12.13 1.35 -0.94
N THR A 393 11.52 1.88 0.11
CA THR A 393 10.16 1.46 0.49
C THR A 393 9.10 1.88 -0.53
N GLU A 394 9.31 3.03 -1.21
CA GLU A 394 8.35 3.65 -2.12
C GLU A 394 8.87 3.77 -3.57
N ASN A 395 10.16 3.69 -3.78
CA ASN A 395 10.81 3.81 -5.09
C ASN A 395 11.99 2.86 -5.21
N PRO A 396 11.90 1.82 -6.05
CA PRO A 396 12.99 0.86 -6.24
C PRO A 396 14.19 1.40 -7.03
N PHE A 397 14.03 2.54 -7.75
CA PHE A 397 15.02 3.09 -8.67
C PHE A 397 15.44 4.53 -8.30
N PRO A 398 16.00 4.75 -7.11
CA PRO A 398 16.35 6.10 -6.64
C PRO A 398 17.45 6.77 -7.47
N ALA A 399 18.43 6.02 -7.99
CA ALA A 399 19.50 6.56 -8.82
C ALA A 399 18.99 7.01 -10.20
N VAL A 400 18.15 6.20 -10.85
CA VAL A 400 17.46 6.56 -12.09
C VAL A 400 16.63 7.83 -11.89
N CYS A 401 15.77 7.85 -10.85
CA CYS A 401 14.95 9.04 -10.57
C CYS A 401 15.80 10.26 -10.18
N GLY A 402 16.96 10.09 -9.55
CA GLY A 402 17.87 11.19 -9.25
C GLY A 402 18.54 11.80 -10.48
N ALA A 403 18.51 11.11 -11.62
CA ALA A 403 19.08 11.60 -12.86
C ALA A 403 18.05 12.31 -13.77
N ILE A 404 16.77 11.86 -13.73
CA ILE A 404 15.76 12.25 -14.75
C ILE A 404 14.40 12.64 -14.19
N CYS A 405 14.22 12.79 -12.89
CA CYS A 405 12.93 13.16 -12.30
C CYS A 405 12.54 14.59 -12.68
N ASN A 406 11.23 14.81 -12.93
CA ASN A 406 10.68 16.14 -13.20
C ASN A 406 10.49 17.01 -11.95
N ARG A 407 10.94 16.57 -10.79
CA ARG A 407 11.08 17.35 -9.53
C ARG A 407 9.80 18.00 -9.01
N ARG A 408 8.60 17.46 -9.24
CA ARG A 408 7.33 18.01 -8.71
C ARG A 408 7.36 18.27 -7.20
N CYS A 409 8.16 17.51 -6.46
CA CYS A 409 8.37 17.72 -5.02
C CYS A 409 9.09 19.04 -4.71
N GLU A 410 9.98 19.50 -5.59
CA GLU A 410 10.65 20.80 -5.48
C GLU A 410 9.70 21.94 -5.83
N ASP A 411 8.91 21.80 -6.90
CA ASP A 411 7.89 22.79 -7.30
C ASP A 411 6.87 23.03 -6.18
N ALA A 412 6.49 21.94 -5.49
CA ALA A 412 5.57 22.01 -4.37
C ALA A 412 6.22 22.39 -3.04
N CYS A 413 7.55 22.50 -2.95
CA CYS A 413 8.27 22.70 -1.70
C CYS A 413 7.90 24.04 -1.05
N THR A 414 7.45 23.99 0.22
CA THR A 414 7.11 25.21 1.00
C THR A 414 8.27 26.19 1.09
N ARG A 415 9.52 25.71 1.10
CA ARG A 415 10.70 26.58 1.10
C ARG A 415 10.72 27.53 -0.10
N GLY A 416 10.16 27.12 -1.25
CA GLY A 416 10.04 27.95 -2.45
C GLY A 416 9.20 29.22 -2.26
N THR A 417 8.35 29.29 -1.21
CA THR A 417 7.61 30.51 -0.88
C THR A 417 8.45 31.54 -0.08
N ILE A 418 9.65 31.15 0.39
CA ILE A 418 10.55 32.01 1.17
C ILE A 418 11.71 32.49 0.32
N ASP A 419 12.45 31.55 -0.25
CA ASP A 419 13.61 31.84 -1.13
C ASP A 419 13.62 30.87 -2.33
N GLN A 420 14.26 29.73 -2.23
CA GLN A 420 14.32 28.69 -3.26
C GLN A 420 14.01 27.33 -2.65
N ALA A 421 13.27 26.50 -3.36
CA ALA A 421 12.98 25.13 -2.97
C ALA A 421 14.25 24.38 -2.58
N VAL A 422 14.12 23.39 -1.68
CA VAL A 422 15.20 22.47 -1.36
C VAL A 422 15.52 21.61 -2.59
N ALA A 423 16.80 21.42 -2.91
CA ALA A 423 17.27 20.57 -4.00
C ALA A 423 17.09 19.07 -3.64
N ILE A 424 15.83 18.66 -3.59
CA ILE A 424 15.38 17.35 -3.10
C ILE A 424 15.94 16.22 -3.97
N ASP A 425 15.93 16.43 -5.28
CA ASP A 425 16.35 15.44 -6.25
C ASP A 425 17.85 15.19 -6.22
N GLU A 426 18.64 16.26 -6.07
CA GLU A 426 20.10 16.17 -5.93
C GLU A 426 20.52 15.45 -4.64
N ILE A 427 19.80 15.68 -3.52
CA ILE A 427 20.02 14.94 -2.27
C ILE A 427 19.70 13.45 -2.49
N LYS A 428 18.59 13.13 -3.16
CA LYS A 428 18.20 11.75 -3.49
C LYS A 428 19.23 11.07 -4.39
N LYS A 429 19.74 11.78 -5.43
CA LYS A 429 20.82 11.31 -6.30
C LYS A 429 22.06 10.94 -5.50
N PHE A 430 22.52 11.84 -4.64
CA PHE A 430 23.68 11.59 -3.78
C PHE A 430 23.48 10.35 -2.89
N ILE A 431 22.31 10.24 -2.23
CA ILE A 431 22.00 9.08 -1.38
C ILE A 431 22.07 7.77 -2.18
N ALA A 432 21.52 7.75 -3.39
CA ALA A 432 21.51 6.56 -4.23
C ALA A 432 22.94 6.17 -4.68
N GLU A 433 23.76 7.14 -5.01
CA GLU A 433 25.14 6.90 -5.46
C GLU A 433 26.07 6.35 -4.37
N GLN A 434 25.73 6.54 -3.06
CA GLN A 434 26.53 5.98 -1.95
C GLN A 434 26.66 4.45 -1.99
N GLU A 435 25.74 3.76 -2.65
CA GLU A 435 25.69 2.31 -2.65
C GLU A 435 25.64 1.73 -4.08
N LEU A 436 25.43 2.59 -5.11
CA LEU A 436 25.13 2.15 -6.48
C LEU A 436 26.19 1.18 -7.08
N HIS A 437 27.46 1.39 -6.73
CA HIS A 437 28.60 0.59 -7.20
C HIS A 437 29.31 -0.15 -6.06
N ALA A 438 28.64 -0.30 -4.90
CA ALA A 438 29.21 -1.05 -3.78
C ALA A 438 29.26 -2.54 -4.10
N GLU A 439 30.27 -3.26 -3.61
CA GLU A 439 30.37 -4.73 -3.75
C GLU A 439 29.17 -5.44 -3.16
N LYS A 440 28.62 -4.91 -2.05
CA LYS A 440 27.43 -5.44 -1.40
C LYS A 440 26.32 -4.41 -1.45
N ARG A 441 25.31 -4.70 -2.28
CA ARG A 441 24.12 -3.89 -2.44
C ARG A 441 23.10 -4.14 -1.32
N TYR A 442 22.29 -3.14 -1.05
CA TYR A 442 21.13 -3.34 -0.20
C TYR A 442 20.02 -4.05 -0.96
N ILE A 443 19.77 -5.30 -0.62
CA ILE A 443 18.66 -6.10 -1.15
C ILE A 443 17.53 -6.07 -0.14
N PRO A 444 16.34 -5.52 -0.48
CA PRO A 444 15.20 -5.52 0.40
C PRO A 444 14.76 -6.95 0.74
N PRO A 445 14.56 -7.25 2.03
CA PRO A 445 14.11 -8.58 2.43
C PRO A 445 12.68 -8.84 1.94
N MET A 446 12.35 -10.12 1.77
CA MET A 446 10.96 -10.55 1.57
C MET A 446 10.16 -10.17 2.82
N LEU A 447 9.02 -9.55 2.62
CA LEU A 447 8.12 -9.12 3.69
C LEU A 447 6.70 -9.58 3.34
N ASN A 448 6.32 -10.71 3.89
CA ASN A 448 4.94 -11.17 3.95
C ASN A 448 4.65 -11.82 5.30
N TYR A 449 3.39 -11.96 5.63
CA TYR A 449 2.97 -12.47 6.94
C TYR A 449 3.13 -14.00 7.08
N SER A 450 3.22 -14.77 5.98
CA SER A 450 3.43 -16.22 6.05
C SER A 450 4.89 -16.59 6.36
N GLY A 451 5.83 -15.67 6.12
CA GLY A 451 7.27 -15.92 6.20
C GLY A 451 7.80 -16.86 5.12
N LYS A 452 6.96 -17.30 4.18
CA LYS A 452 7.29 -18.24 3.10
C LYS A 452 6.98 -17.64 1.73
N PRO A 453 7.76 -17.99 0.68
CA PRO A 453 7.41 -17.57 -0.68
C PRO A 453 6.05 -18.12 -1.12
N PHE A 454 5.32 -17.33 -1.88
CA PHE A 454 4.11 -17.77 -2.57
C PHE A 454 4.45 -18.68 -3.75
N VAL A 455 3.48 -19.48 -4.19
CA VAL A 455 3.64 -20.43 -5.31
C VAL A 455 3.01 -19.91 -6.61
N GLU A 456 2.13 -18.94 -6.53
CA GLU A 456 1.42 -18.33 -7.64
C GLU A 456 2.38 -17.55 -8.53
N LYS A 457 2.56 -18.01 -9.77
CA LYS A 457 3.44 -17.35 -10.75
C LYS A 457 2.78 -16.11 -11.32
N VAL A 458 3.54 -15.02 -11.40
CA VAL A 458 3.09 -13.75 -12.01
C VAL A 458 3.99 -13.41 -13.20
N ALA A 459 3.37 -13.09 -14.33
CA ALA A 459 4.05 -12.61 -15.52
C ALA A 459 3.95 -11.08 -15.61
N VAL A 460 5.08 -10.42 -15.77
CA VAL A 460 5.18 -9.00 -16.08
C VAL A 460 5.61 -8.86 -17.53
N ILE A 461 4.86 -8.12 -18.33
CA ILE A 461 5.13 -7.97 -19.77
C ILE A 461 5.60 -6.55 -20.05
N GLY A 462 6.89 -6.43 -20.32
CA GLY A 462 7.64 -5.19 -20.47
C GLY A 462 8.53 -4.89 -19.27
N ALA A 463 9.81 -4.72 -19.52
CA ALA A 463 10.84 -4.41 -18.52
C ALA A 463 11.13 -2.89 -18.43
N GLY A 464 10.14 -2.05 -18.67
CA GLY A 464 10.20 -0.61 -18.38
C GLY A 464 9.99 -0.30 -16.88
N PRO A 465 10.03 1.00 -16.48
CA PRO A 465 9.89 1.40 -15.06
C PRO A 465 8.66 0.83 -14.36
N ALA A 466 7.50 0.79 -15.02
CA ALA A 466 6.26 0.26 -14.44
C ALA A 466 6.36 -1.25 -14.19
N GLY A 467 6.82 -2.02 -15.18
CA GLY A 467 6.96 -3.48 -15.07
C GLY A 467 8.02 -3.87 -14.05
N MET A 468 9.16 -3.23 -14.07
CA MET A 468 10.23 -3.48 -13.09
C MET A 468 9.80 -3.09 -11.67
N SER A 469 9.04 -2.01 -11.50
CA SER A 469 8.47 -1.64 -10.20
C SER A 469 7.47 -2.69 -9.70
N ALA A 470 6.56 -3.16 -10.57
CA ALA A 470 5.64 -4.24 -10.21
C ALA A 470 6.40 -5.52 -9.81
N ALA A 471 7.42 -5.89 -10.60
CA ALA A 471 8.26 -7.06 -10.30
C ALA A 471 8.97 -6.93 -8.94
N PHE A 472 9.51 -5.75 -8.62
CA PHE A 472 10.15 -5.46 -7.34
C PHE A 472 9.19 -5.68 -6.16
N TYR A 473 8.01 -5.07 -6.18
CA TYR A 473 7.06 -5.18 -5.07
C TYR A 473 6.45 -6.58 -4.96
N LEU A 474 6.12 -7.23 -6.08
CA LEU A 474 5.67 -8.62 -6.09
C LEU A 474 6.75 -9.56 -5.52
N LYS A 475 8.01 -9.36 -5.90
CA LYS A 475 9.11 -10.17 -5.36
C LYS A 475 9.34 -9.93 -3.88
N LYS A 476 9.24 -8.68 -3.44
CA LYS A 476 9.28 -8.32 -2.03
C LYS A 476 8.15 -8.98 -1.22
N MET A 477 6.98 -9.20 -1.82
CA MET A 477 5.88 -9.98 -1.23
C MET A 477 6.15 -11.49 -1.23
N GLY A 478 7.12 -11.98 -2.02
CA GLY A 478 7.49 -13.39 -2.08
C GLY A 478 6.99 -14.16 -3.30
N TYR A 479 6.46 -13.49 -4.33
CA TYR A 479 5.99 -14.14 -5.56
C TYR A 479 7.13 -14.61 -6.45
N PRO A 480 6.99 -15.76 -7.17
CA PRO A 480 7.81 -16.08 -8.33
C PRO A 480 7.38 -15.18 -9.50
N VAL A 481 8.26 -14.25 -9.90
CA VAL A 481 8.01 -13.26 -10.93
C VAL A 481 8.92 -13.48 -12.12
N THR A 482 8.32 -13.53 -13.32
CA THR A 482 9.06 -13.53 -14.61
C THR A 482 8.69 -12.27 -15.38
N VAL A 483 9.70 -11.52 -15.78
CA VAL A 483 9.56 -10.34 -16.64
C VAL A 483 9.91 -10.72 -18.07
N PHE A 484 8.96 -10.59 -18.99
CA PHE A 484 9.13 -10.81 -20.44
C PHE A 484 9.43 -9.47 -21.10
N GLU A 485 10.51 -9.39 -21.84
CA GLU A 485 10.96 -8.18 -22.54
C GLU A 485 11.35 -8.52 -23.97
N LYS A 486 10.75 -7.81 -24.94
CA LYS A 486 11.06 -8.02 -26.35
C LYS A 486 12.46 -7.59 -26.75
N GLU A 487 12.99 -6.58 -26.08
CA GLU A 487 14.36 -6.15 -26.31
C GLU A 487 15.37 -7.10 -25.67
N LYS A 488 16.60 -7.08 -26.18
CA LYS A 488 17.70 -7.89 -25.63
C LYS A 488 18.15 -7.43 -24.23
N ARG A 489 17.79 -6.19 -23.85
CA ARG A 489 18.16 -5.56 -22.57
C ARG A 489 16.92 -5.01 -21.88
N PRO A 490 16.75 -5.23 -20.56
CA PRO A 490 15.68 -4.62 -19.81
C PRO A 490 15.95 -3.14 -19.57
N GLY A 491 14.92 -2.37 -19.26
CA GLY A 491 14.99 -0.94 -18.94
C GLY A 491 13.98 -0.09 -19.72
N GLY A 492 13.38 -0.64 -20.80
CA GLY A 492 12.39 0.08 -21.60
C GLY A 492 12.91 1.43 -22.11
N MET A 493 12.13 2.50 -21.96
CA MET A 493 12.53 3.84 -22.41
C MET A 493 13.75 4.42 -21.66
N LEU A 494 14.05 3.97 -20.44
CA LEU A 494 15.29 4.34 -19.74
C LEU A 494 16.53 3.89 -20.52
N MET A 495 16.46 2.68 -21.08
CA MET A 495 17.56 2.09 -21.86
C MET A 495 17.54 2.57 -23.32
N ASN A 496 16.38 2.60 -23.95
CA ASN A 496 16.22 2.79 -25.38
C ASN A 496 15.97 4.24 -25.81
N GLY A 497 15.32 5.05 -24.95
CA GLY A 497 14.89 6.41 -25.31
C GLY A 497 15.74 7.49 -24.68
N ILE A 498 16.09 7.40 -23.41
CA ILE A 498 16.84 8.45 -22.72
C ILE A 498 18.32 8.36 -23.08
N PRO A 499 18.95 9.45 -23.56
CA PRO A 499 20.36 9.46 -23.92
C PRO A 499 21.31 9.24 -22.74
N SER A 500 22.46 8.64 -22.98
CA SER A 500 23.46 8.33 -21.93
C SER A 500 24.00 9.59 -21.23
N PHE A 501 24.05 10.74 -21.91
CA PHE A 501 24.47 12.00 -21.28
C PHE A 501 23.45 12.55 -20.26
N ARG A 502 22.25 11.98 -20.17
CA ARG A 502 21.25 12.27 -19.12
C ARG A 502 21.15 11.15 -18.09
N LEU A 503 21.23 9.90 -18.56
CA LEU A 503 21.14 8.71 -17.72
C LEU A 503 22.08 7.63 -18.26
N GLU A 504 23.23 7.49 -17.62
CA GLU A 504 24.24 6.50 -18.01
C GLU A 504 23.68 5.06 -17.86
N LYS A 505 24.00 4.19 -18.80
CA LYS A 505 23.41 2.85 -18.90
C LYS A 505 23.87 1.91 -17.78
N ASP A 506 25.03 2.14 -17.20
CA ASP A 506 25.51 1.43 -16.01
C ASP A 506 24.67 1.73 -14.75
N VAL A 507 24.16 2.94 -14.60
CA VAL A 507 23.21 3.31 -13.53
C VAL A 507 21.93 2.47 -13.62
N ILE A 508 21.38 2.35 -14.84
CA ILE A 508 20.17 1.54 -15.08
C ILE A 508 20.45 0.06 -14.76
N ASN A 509 21.57 -0.46 -15.26
CA ASN A 509 21.95 -1.86 -15.05
C ASN A 509 22.14 -2.15 -13.55
N ALA A 510 22.83 -1.27 -12.82
CA ALA A 510 23.05 -1.43 -11.39
C ALA A 510 21.74 -1.47 -10.58
N GLU A 511 20.73 -0.67 -10.94
CA GLU A 511 19.40 -0.72 -10.31
C GLU A 511 18.64 -2.00 -10.67
N ILE A 512 18.78 -2.50 -11.92
CA ILE A 512 18.17 -3.77 -12.38
C ILE A 512 18.83 -4.97 -11.69
N ASP A 513 20.12 -4.92 -11.41
CA ASP A 513 20.83 -6.00 -10.74
C ASP A 513 20.27 -6.26 -9.33
N VAL A 514 19.76 -5.25 -8.62
CA VAL A 514 19.04 -5.46 -7.37
C VAL A 514 17.82 -6.38 -7.55
N LEU A 515 17.05 -6.22 -8.64
CA LEU A 515 15.90 -7.09 -8.91
C LEU A 515 16.35 -8.53 -9.23
N ARG A 516 17.48 -8.68 -9.96
CA ARG A 516 18.07 -9.99 -10.25
C ARG A 516 18.52 -10.69 -8.96
N GLU A 517 19.19 -9.97 -8.07
CA GLU A 517 19.60 -10.49 -6.76
C GLU A 517 18.40 -10.81 -5.85
N MET A 518 17.29 -10.08 -5.95
CA MET A 518 16.02 -10.47 -5.33
C MET A 518 15.43 -11.75 -5.91
N GLY A 519 15.92 -12.22 -7.07
CA GLY A 519 15.45 -13.41 -7.76
C GLY A 519 14.30 -13.17 -8.73
N VAL A 520 14.19 -11.98 -9.32
CA VAL A 520 13.32 -11.72 -10.48
C VAL A 520 13.93 -12.36 -11.71
N GLU A 521 13.17 -13.19 -12.41
CA GLU A 521 13.58 -13.80 -13.68
C GLU A 521 13.33 -12.81 -14.85
N PHE A 522 14.35 -12.51 -15.66
CA PHE A 522 14.20 -11.70 -16.87
C PHE A 522 14.36 -12.58 -18.11
N ARG A 523 13.33 -12.62 -18.94
CA ARG A 523 13.33 -13.27 -20.27
C ARG A 523 13.33 -12.20 -21.35
N CYS A 524 14.54 -11.76 -21.71
CA CYS A 524 14.74 -10.74 -22.74
C CYS A 524 14.84 -11.38 -24.13
N GLY A 525 14.45 -10.62 -25.18
CA GLY A 525 14.35 -11.10 -26.55
C GLY A 525 13.13 -11.98 -26.79
N VAL A 526 12.07 -11.84 -25.96
CA VAL A 526 10.81 -12.58 -26.07
C VAL A 526 9.67 -11.58 -26.21
N GLU A 527 9.03 -11.57 -27.38
CA GLU A 527 7.85 -10.74 -27.64
C GLU A 527 6.57 -11.55 -27.34
N VAL A 528 5.88 -11.18 -26.28
CA VAL A 528 4.60 -11.82 -25.95
C VAL A 528 3.55 -11.39 -26.96
N GLY A 529 2.83 -12.37 -27.52
CA GLY A 529 1.95 -12.20 -28.67
C GLY A 529 2.53 -12.80 -29.96
N GLU A 530 3.84 -12.79 -30.12
CA GLU A 530 4.53 -13.35 -31.26
C GLU A 530 5.28 -14.67 -30.91
N ASP A 531 6.23 -14.61 -29.97
CA ASP A 531 7.01 -15.80 -29.56
C ASP A 531 6.24 -16.70 -28.58
N ILE A 532 5.44 -16.11 -27.73
CA ILE A 532 4.58 -16.80 -26.76
C ILE A 532 3.32 -15.97 -26.49
N THR A 533 2.19 -16.62 -26.42
CA THR A 533 0.89 -15.96 -26.15
C THR A 533 0.56 -15.93 -24.66
N ILE A 534 -0.35 -15.01 -24.24
CA ILE A 534 -0.90 -15.02 -22.88
C ILE A 534 -1.58 -16.34 -22.55
N ALA A 535 -2.28 -16.95 -23.52
CA ALA A 535 -2.91 -18.26 -23.35
C ALA A 535 -1.89 -19.35 -23.01
N GLN A 536 -0.77 -19.42 -23.73
CA GLN A 536 0.31 -20.36 -23.44
C GLN A 536 0.97 -20.10 -22.08
N LEU A 537 1.09 -18.83 -21.66
CA LEU A 537 1.58 -18.50 -20.33
C LEU A 537 0.61 -18.96 -19.23
N ARG A 538 -0.70 -18.83 -19.43
CA ARG A 538 -1.72 -19.40 -18.52
C ARG A 538 -1.56 -20.93 -18.40
N GLU A 539 -1.32 -21.64 -19.51
CA GLU A 539 -1.03 -23.09 -19.51
C GLU A 539 0.27 -23.44 -18.75
N GLN A 540 1.26 -22.54 -18.74
CA GLN A 540 2.49 -22.68 -17.92
C GLN A 540 2.28 -22.36 -16.44
N GLY A 541 1.05 -22.04 -16.04
CA GLY A 541 0.65 -21.83 -14.64
C GLY A 541 0.81 -20.40 -14.13
N TYR A 542 1.00 -19.42 -15.00
CA TYR A 542 0.93 -18.01 -14.60
C TYR A 542 -0.53 -17.65 -14.25
N LYS A 543 -0.72 -17.02 -13.09
CA LYS A 543 -2.03 -16.71 -12.50
C LYS A 543 -2.49 -15.28 -12.74
N ALA A 544 -1.56 -14.37 -12.99
CA ALA A 544 -1.85 -12.97 -13.29
C ALA A 544 -0.78 -12.36 -14.19
N PHE A 545 -1.17 -11.32 -14.91
CA PHE A 545 -0.38 -10.64 -15.92
C PHE A 545 -0.38 -9.13 -15.64
N TYR A 546 0.80 -8.51 -15.61
CA TYR A 546 0.94 -7.06 -15.54
C TYR A 546 1.49 -6.52 -16.85
N ILE A 547 0.64 -5.81 -17.60
CA ILE A 547 1.02 -5.24 -18.91
C ILE A 547 1.65 -3.87 -18.71
N ALA A 548 2.91 -3.73 -19.09
CA ALA A 548 3.73 -2.53 -18.91
C ALA A 548 4.67 -2.26 -20.12
N ILE A 549 4.13 -2.42 -21.34
CA ILE A 549 4.92 -2.31 -22.58
C ILE A 549 5.27 -0.85 -22.97
N GLY A 550 4.69 0.13 -22.26
CA GLY A 550 4.97 1.54 -22.52
C GLY A 550 4.43 2.06 -23.87
N ALA A 551 4.98 3.18 -24.32
CA ALA A 551 4.64 3.84 -25.58
C ALA A 551 5.93 4.06 -26.39
N GLN A 552 6.37 3.03 -27.11
CA GLN A 552 7.66 3.02 -27.79
C GLN A 552 7.63 3.36 -29.27
N GLY A 553 6.46 3.63 -29.85
CA GLY A 553 6.32 4.09 -31.23
C GLY A 553 6.35 5.62 -31.34
N GLY A 554 7.00 6.15 -32.35
CA GLY A 554 6.88 7.56 -32.68
C GLY A 554 5.55 7.86 -33.41
N ARG A 555 5.17 9.15 -33.45
CA ARG A 555 4.06 9.64 -34.27
C ARG A 555 4.57 10.39 -35.48
N MET A 556 3.85 10.23 -36.61
CA MET A 556 4.08 10.96 -37.85
C MET A 556 3.16 12.17 -37.89
N THR A 557 3.55 13.21 -38.65
CA THR A 557 2.80 14.45 -38.77
C THR A 557 1.63 14.36 -39.77
N GLY A 558 1.73 13.47 -40.76
CA GLY A 558 0.81 13.34 -41.85
C GLY A 558 1.04 14.41 -42.97
N VAL A 559 2.18 15.10 -42.94
CA VAL A 559 2.49 16.11 -43.99
C VAL A 559 3.13 15.43 -45.22
N PRO A 560 2.96 15.99 -46.41
CA PRO A 560 3.61 15.48 -47.63
C PRO A 560 5.13 15.38 -47.48
N GLY A 561 5.72 14.27 -47.92
CA GLY A 561 7.17 14.05 -47.95
C GLY A 561 7.75 13.42 -46.72
N GLU A 562 6.94 13.06 -45.70
CA GLU A 562 7.43 12.45 -44.45
C GLU A 562 7.90 10.99 -44.59
N ASP A 563 7.66 10.35 -45.73
CA ASP A 563 8.14 9.02 -46.12
C ASP A 563 9.53 9.02 -46.83
N ALA A 564 10.12 10.19 -46.97
CA ALA A 564 11.42 10.35 -47.63
C ALA A 564 12.60 9.81 -46.82
N VAL A 565 13.63 9.41 -47.54
CA VAL A 565 14.91 9.06 -46.90
C VAL A 565 15.49 10.29 -46.19
N GLY A 566 15.82 10.13 -44.90
CA GLY A 566 16.26 11.24 -44.06
C GLY A 566 15.16 11.74 -43.10
N VAL A 567 13.94 11.19 -43.17
CA VAL A 567 12.87 11.42 -42.16
C VAL A 567 12.78 10.22 -41.24
N GLU A 568 12.80 10.45 -39.94
CA GLU A 568 12.71 9.39 -38.91
C GLU A 568 11.97 9.93 -37.69
N THR A 569 11.28 9.06 -36.95
CA THR A 569 10.74 9.50 -35.65
C THR A 569 11.86 9.65 -34.63
N GLY A 570 11.74 10.63 -33.73
CA GLY A 570 12.74 10.90 -32.71
C GLY A 570 12.96 9.70 -31.78
N VAL A 571 11.87 8.95 -31.49
CA VAL A 571 11.96 7.74 -30.64
C VAL A 571 12.76 6.63 -31.31
N ASP A 572 12.54 6.38 -32.61
CA ASP A 572 13.30 5.36 -33.34
C ASP A 572 14.76 5.79 -33.51
N PHE A 573 15.03 7.08 -33.77
CA PHE A 573 16.39 7.62 -33.77
C PHE A 573 17.12 7.43 -32.44
N LEU A 574 16.53 7.83 -31.31
CA LEU A 574 17.11 7.66 -29.99
C LEU A 574 17.36 6.18 -29.68
N ARG A 575 16.40 5.30 -29.99
CA ARG A 575 16.57 3.86 -29.82
C ARG A 575 17.76 3.34 -30.61
N ARG A 576 17.90 3.72 -31.87
CA ARG A 576 19.01 3.32 -32.76
C ARG A 576 20.36 3.78 -32.20
N VAL A 577 20.43 5.02 -31.69
CA VAL A 577 21.65 5.56 -31.09
C VAL A 577 21.97 4.85 -29.76
N ASN A 578 21.00 4.75 -28.83
CA ASN A 578 21.24 4.12 -27.52
C ASN A 578 21.61 2.62 -27.60
N LEU A 579 21.19 1.93 -28.67
CA LEU A 579 21.58 0.54 -28.90
C LEU A 579 22.95 0.41 -29.60
N ASN A 580 23.43 1.46 -30.28
CA ASN A 580 24.69 1.45 -31.02
C ASN A 580 25.27 2.88 -31.10
N GLU A 581 25.66 3.47 -29.96
CA GLU A 581 26.09 4.86 -29.83
C GLU A 581 27.21 5.25 -30.82
N GLU A 582 28.23 4.38 -31.00
CA GLU A 582 29.39 4.64 -31.86
C GLU A 582 29.13 4.41 -33.36
N GLY A 583 28.10 3.64 -33.68
CA GLY A 583 27.79 3.23 -35.06
C GLY A 583 26.85 4.18 -35.79
N VAL A 584 26.12 5.05 -35.10
CA VAL A 584 25.18 5.97 -35.73
C VAL A 584 25.83 7.32 -35.98
N LYS A 585 25.92 7.69 -37.25
CA LYS A 585 26.47 9.00 -37.69
C LYS A 585 25.45 9.71 -38.55
N LEU A 586 25.15 10.94 -38.18
CA LEU A 586 24.45 11.89 -39.02
C LEU A 586 25.45 12.78 -39.74
N SER A 587 25.03 13.38 -40.85
CA SER A 587 25.82 14.38 -41.59
C SER A 587 24.89 15.49 -42.09
N GLY A 588 25.46 16.68 -42.23
CA GLY A 588 24.69 17.83 -42.70
C GLY A 588 23.79 18.45 -41.62
N LYS A 589 22.74 19.10 -42.01
CA LYS A 589 21.81 19.84 -41.14
C LYS A 589 20.63 18.99 -40.71
N THR A 590 20.30 19.04 -39.45
CA THR A 590 19.15 18.33 -38.89
C THR A 590 18.08 19.29 -38.36
N VAL A 591 16.86 19.04 -38.77
CA VAL A 591 15.66 19.74 -38.24
C VAL A 591 14.93 18.76 -37.32
N VAL A 592 14.65 19.19 -36.07
CA VAL A 592 13.86 18.46 -35.09
C VAL A 592 12.50 19.13 -34.93
N ILE A 593 11.43 18.38 -35.13
CA ILE A 593 10.05 18.90 -35.00
C ILE A 593 9.42 18.42 -33.73
N GLY A 594 9.16 19.32 -32.80
CA GLY A 594 8.55 19.07 -31.50
C GLY A 594 9.06 20.01 -30.41
N GLY A 595 8.27 20.21 -29.34
CA GLY A 595 8.55 21.12 -28.23
C GLY A 595 8.66 20.48 -26.86
N GLY A 596 8.65 19.15 -26.75
CA GLY A 596 8.78 18.42 -25.47
C GLY A 596 10.21 17.97 -25.15
N ASN A 597 10.43 17.45 -23.95
CA ASN A 597 11.76 16.97 -23.50
C ASN A 597 12.38 15.94 -24.46
N VAL A 598 11.54 15.08 -25.08
CA VAL A 598 12.02 14.13 -26.10
C VAL A 598 12.64 14.85 -27.31
N ALA A 599 12.07 15.97 -27.73
CA ALA A 599 12.62 16.75 -28.83
C ALA A 599 13.97 17.37 -28.48
N VAL A 600 14.12 17.82 -27.25
CA VAL A 600 15.41 18.32 -26.72
C VAL A 600 16.44 17.20 -26.70
N ASP A 601 16.08 16.02 -26.19
CA ASP A 601 16.96 14.83 -26.17
C ASP A 601 17.38 14.42 -27.60
N VAL A 602 16.45 14.45 -28.55
CA VAL A 602 16.71 14.14 -29.97
C VAL A 602 17.67 15.16 -30.59
N ALA A 603 17.44 16.46 -30.35
CA ALA A 603 18.29 17.51 -30.91
C ALA A 603 19.73 17.43 -30.38
N ARG A 604 19.88 17.27 -29.06
CA ARG A 604 21.18 17.13 -28.41
C ARG A 604 21.89 15.83 -28.85
N THR A 605 21.15 14.77 -29.09
CA THR A 605 21.68 13.50 -29.61
C THR A 605 22.11 13.64 -31.07
N ALA A 606 21.34 14.35 -31.90
CA ALA A 606 21.68 14.61 -33.30
C ALA A 606 23.01 15.38 -33.43
N LEU A 607 23.23 16.36 -32.55
CA LEU A 607 24.51 17.08 -32.50
C LEU A 607 25.69 16.14 -32.19
N ARG A 608 25.54 15.28 -31.19
CA ARG A 608 26.57 14.30 -30.74
C ARG A 608 26.83 13.22 -31.77
N THR A 609 25.88 12.91 -32.62
CA THR A 609 26.03 11.93 -33.71
C THR A 609 26.63 12.50 -35.01
N GLY A 610 26.93 13.81 -35.03
CA GLY A 610 27.73 14.45 -36.10
C GLY A 610 26.94 15.39 -37.02
N SER A 611 25.71 15.80 -36.66
CA SER A 611 25.03 16.88 -37.38
C SER A 611 25.83 18.17 -37.27
N SER A 612 26.03 18.87 -38.40
CA SER A 612 26.79 20.12 -38.45
C SER A 612 26.00 21.32 -37.89
N ASP A 613 24.69 21.22 -37.94
CA ASP A 613 23.77 22.28 -37.52
C ASP A 613 22.43 21.62 -37.09
N VAL A 614 21.90 21.97 -35.93
CA VAL A 614 20.66 21.40 -35.41
C VAL A 614 19.68 22.53 -35.02
N SER A 615 18.50 22.48 -35.58
CA SER A 615 17.43 23.44 -35.31
C SER A 615 16.19 22.73 -34.84
N MET A 616 15.58 23.23 -33.77
CA MET A 616 14.27 22.73 -33.26
C MET A 616 13.15 23.66 -33.72
N PHE A 617 12.02 23.09 -34.06
CA PHE A 617 10.79 23.80 -34.43
C PHE A 617 9.61 23.23 -33.67
N CYS A 618 8.81 24.08 -33.00
CA CYS A 618 7.63 23.68 -32.26
C CYS A 618 6.45 24.65 -32.43
N LEU A 619 5.25 24.14 -32.21
CA LEU A 619 4.00 24.88 -32.29
C LEU A 619 3.87 25.96 -31.21
N GLU A 620 4.40 25.66 -30.05
CA GLU A 620 4.27 26.44 -28.81
C GLU A 620 5.13 27.71 -28.88
N SER A 621 4.66 28.77 -28.23
CA SER A 621 5.52 29.88 -27.82
C SER A 621 6.46 29.45 -26.69
N ARG A 622 7.50 30.24 -26.44
CA ARG A 622 8.51 29.91 -25.42
C ARG A 622 7.94 29.71 -24.04
N ASP A 623 6.95 30.48 -23.66
CA ASP A 623 6.32 30.51 -22.34
C ASP A 623 5.38 29.32 -22.06
N ILE A 624 4.93 28.63 -23.12
CA ILE A 624 4.06 27.44 -22.99
C ILE A 624 4.69 26.17 -23.57
N MET A 625 5.99 26.21 -23.87
CA MET A 625 6.73 25.07 -24.37
C MET A 625 6.75 23.96 -23.31
N PRO A 626 6.38 22.70 -23.64
CA PRO A 626 6.26 21.64 -22.65
C PRO A 626 7.60 21.05 -22.15
N ALA A 627 8.72 21.35 -22.81
CA ALA A 627 10.04 20.98 -22.34
C ALA A 627 10.44 21.79 -21.10
N ALA A 628 11.20 21.17 -20.18
CA ALA A 628 11.73 21.84 -18.99
C ALA A 628 12.73 22.96 -19.39
N ASP A 629 12.60 24.10 -18.73
CA ASP A 629 13.40 25.31 -19.09
C ASP A 629 14.90 25.05 -18.97
N ASP A 630 15.34 24.29 -17.97
CA ASP A 630 16.75 23.92 -17.78
C ASP A 630 17.27 23.04 -18.93
N GLU A 631 16.47 22.09 -19.42
CA GLU A 631 16.85 21.23 -20.55
C GLU A 631 16.94 22.02 -21.86
N VAL A 632 16.02 22.97 -22.06
CA VAL A 632 16.06 23.86 -23.23
C VAL A 632 17.29 24.80 -23.17
N ALA A 633 17.59 25.35 -21.99
CA ALA A 633 18.76 26.18 -21.81
C ALA A 633 20.07 25.41 -22.11
N GLU A 634 20.20 24.17 -21.62
CA GLU A 634 21.33 23.30 -21.95
C GLU A 634 21.48 23.06 -23.45
N ALA A 635 20.35 22.86 -24.18
CA ALA A 635 20.38 22.70 -25.63
C ALA A 635 20.84 23.98 -26.35
N GLU A 636 20.38 25.13 -25.91
CA GLU A 636 20.78 26.44 -26.46
C GLU A 636 22.28 26.72 -26.20
N GLU A 637 22.81 26.39 -25.02
CA GLU A 637 24.23 26.46 -24.67
C GLU A 637 25.09 25.53 -25.54
N GLU A 638 24.57 24.38 -25.93
CA GLU A 638 25.21 23.47 -26.90
C GLU A 638 25.16 24.01 -28.35
N GLY A 639 24.43 25.08 -28.63
CA GLY A 639 24.33 25.76 -29.92
C GLY A 639 23.14 25.35 -30.77
N ILE A 640 22.15 24.66 -30.17
CA ILE A 640 20.89 24.30 -30.85
C ILE A 640 19.99 25.54 -30.92
N VAL A 641 19.44 25.83 -32.10
CA VAL A 641 18.52 26.95 -32.31
C VAL A 641 17.08 26.49 -32.11
N VAL A 642 16.38 27.10 -31.16
CA VAL A 642 14.97 26.80 -30.88
C VAL A 642 14.06 27.84 -31.55
N ASN A 643 13.19 27.39 -32.47
CA ASN A 643 12.24 28.19 -33.21
C ASN A 643 10.80 27.91 -32.76
N ASN A 644 10.27 28.82 -32.00
CA ASN A 644 8.91 28.71 -31.46
C ASN A 644 7.85 29.22 -32.42
N SER A 645 6.62 28.70 -32.28
CA SER A 645 5.44 29.10 -33.05
C SER A 645 5.50 28.77 -34.55
N TRP A 646 6.06 27.59 -34.87
CA TRP A 646 6.11 27.08 -36.23
C TRP A 646 5.61 25.64 -36.32
N GLY A 647 4.72 25.33 -37.25
CA GLY A 647 4.24 23.97 -37.57
C GLY A 647 4.66 23.55 -38.97
N PRO A 648 4.94 22.24 -39.19
CA PRO A 648 5.31 21.73 -40.50
C PRO A 648 4.13 21.82 -41.48
N LYS A 649 4.40 22.19 -42.72
CA LYS A 649 3.45 22.18 -43.83
C LYS A 649 3.74 21.05 -44.79
N GLU A 650 5.00 20.92 -45.20
CA GLU A 650 5.47 19.87 -46.13
C GLU A 650 6.97 19.69 -46.01
N ILE A 651 7.47 18.50 -46.36
CA ILE A 651 8.89 18.16 -46.44
C ILE A 651 9.23 18.09 -47.95
N LEU A 652 10.16 18.94 -48.38
CA LEU A 652 10.62 18.98 -49.75
C LEU A 652 11.66 17.87 -50.00
N THR A 653 11.54 17.19 -51.11
CA THR A 653 12.38 16.07 -51.44
C THR A 653 12.95 16.17 -52.87
N GLU A 654 14.17 15.70 -53.05
CA GLU A 654 14.77 15.53 -54.36
C GLU A 654 15.32 14.10 -54.47
N ASN A 655 14.92 13.38 -55.52
CA ASN A 655 15.30 11.94 -55.69
C ASN A 655 14.94 11.06 -54.50
N GLY A 656 13.82 11.34 -53.82
CA GLY A 656 13.34 10.62 -52.65
C GLY A 656 14.09 10.91 -51.37
N LYS A 657 14.94 11.92 -51.30
CA LYS A 657 15.70 12.35 -50.11
C LYS A 657 15.23 13.75 -49.67
N VAL A 658 15.26 13.98 -48.38
CA VAL A 658 14.96 15.31 -47.81
C VAL A 658 15.93 16.37 -48.32
N THR A 659 15.43 17.55 -48.61
CA THR A 659 16.23 18.75 -48.97
C THR A 659 15.85 19.97 -48.14
N ALA A 660 14.60 20.08 -47.66
CA ALA A 660 14.12 21.18 -46.81
C ALA A 660 12.79 20.83 -46.12
N VAL A 661 12.42 21.59 -45.12
CA VAL A 661 11.07 21.58 -44.53
C VAL A 661 10.45 22.96 -44.73
N VAL A 662 9.22 22.99 -45.17
CA VAL A 662 8.41 24.21 -45.20
C VAL A 662 7.55 24.27 -43.95
N PHE A 663 7.69 25.32 -43.19
CA PHE A 663 6.91 25.59 -41.98
C PHE A 663 5.89 26.71 -42.25
N LYS A 664 4.79 26.69 -41.52
CA LYS A 664 3.78 27.73 -41.41
C LYS A 664 3.70 28.28 -40.00
N LYS A 665 3.44 29.58 -39.88
CA LYS A 665 3.36 30.24 -38.58
C LYS A 665 2.22 29.69 -37.74
N CYS A 666 2.49 29.26 -36.50
CA CYS A 666 1.46 28.89 -35.54
C CYS A 666 1.02 30.12 -34.73
N ILE A 667 -0.26 30.48 -34.81
CA ILE A 667 -0.86 31.62 -34.12
C ILE A 667 -1.25 31.23 -32.70
N SER A 668 -1.83 30.03 -32.52
CA SER A 668 -2.22 29.51 -31.25
C SER A 668 -2.23 27.98 -31.27
N VAL A 669 -1.87 27.33 -30.18
CA VAL A 669 -1.84 25.85 -30.02
C VAL A 669 -3.15 25.33 -29.45
N LEU A 670 -3.81 26.12 -28.60
CA LEU A 670 -5.01 25.76 -27.89
C LEU A 670 -6.22 26.56 -28.33
N ASP A 671 -7.41 25.94 -28.26
CA ASP A 671 -8.68 26.61 -28.42
C ASP A 671 -9.10 27.35 -27.12
N GLU A 672 -10.26 28.01 -27.17
CA GLU A 672 -10.85 28.74 -26.04
C GLU A 672 -11.13 27.84 -24.81
N ASN A 673 -11.27 26.52 -25.02
CA ASN A 673 -11.50 25.52 -23.99
C ASN A 673 -10.20 24.85 -23.53
N LYS A 674 -9.03 25.40 -23.88
CA LYS A 674 -7.71 24.85 -23.60
C LYS A 674 -7.47 23.44 -24.18
N ARG A 675 -8.12 23.09 -25.29
CA ARG A 675 -7.92 21.85 -26.01
C ARG A 675 -6.95 22.09 -27.16
N PHE A 676 -6.12 21.07 -27.44
CA PHE A 676 -5.19 21.13 -28.58
C PHE A 676 -5.93 21.28 -29.92
N ALA A 677 -5.79 22.46 -30.52
CA ALA A 677 -6.41 22.84 -31.79
C ALA A 677 -5.59 23.95 -32.43
N PRO A 678 -4.41 23.62 -33.01
CA PRO A 678 -3.49 24.63 -33.54
C PRO A 678 -4.08 25.41 -34.72
N LYS A 679 -3.93 26.73 -34.64
CA LYS A 679 -4.33 27.67 -35.74
C LYS A 679 -3.08 28.23 -36.39
N TYR A 680 -3.10 28.36 -37.70
CA TYR A 680 -1.97 28.76 -38.50
C TYR A 680 -2.26 29.99 -39.37
N ASP A 681 -1.21 30.75 -39.61
CA ASP A 681 -1.17 31.68 -40.73
C ASP A 681 -0.60 30.91 -41.95
N GLU A 682 -1.45 30.67 -42.96
CA GLU A 682 -1.07 29.88 -44.14
C GLU A 682 -0.24 30.70 -45.13
N GLU A 683 -0.17 32.04 -44.96
CA GLU A 683 0.61 32.92 -45.84
C GLU A 683 2.02 33.18 -45.31
N GLU A 684 2.23 33.11 -43.99
CA GLU A 684 3.55 33.23 -43.37
C GLU A 684 4.29 31.90 -43.36
N LEU A 685 5.13 31.70 -44.39
CA LEU A 685 5.86 30.46 -44.61
C LEU A 685 7.37 30.66 -44.40
N LEU A 686 8.03 29.64 -43.85
CA LEU A 686 9.47 29.57 -43.64
C LEU A 686 10.02 28.28 -44.25
N THR A 687 10.93 28.36 -45.22
CA THR A 687 11.61 27.18 -45.79
C THR A 687 12.98 27.02 -45.16
N VAL A 688 13.24 25.87 -44.57
CA VAL A 688 14.49 25.54 -43.85
C VAL A 688 15.20 24.39 -44.57
N PRO A 689 16.34 24.64 -45.20
CA PRO A 689 17.14 23.58 -45.82
C PRO A 689 17.70 22.63 -44.79
N CYS A 690 17.56 21.31 -44.99
CA CYS A 690 18.11 20.27 -44.13
C CYS A 690 18.31 18.97 -44.86
N ASP A 691 19.15 18.11 -44.28
CA ASP A 691 19.49 16.77 -44.79
C ASP A 691 18.75 15.67 -43.97
N GLN A 692 18.28 16.03 -42.76
CA GLN A 692 17.61 15.09 -41.86
C GLN A 692 16.42 15.81 -41.17
N VAL A 693 15.32 15.08 -40.98
CA VAL A 693 14.14 15.52 -40.21
C VAL A 693 13.82 14.48 -39.14
N LEU A 694 13.81 14.90 -37.87
CA LEU A 694 13.51 14.04 -36.72
C LEU A 694 12.20 14.47 -36.05
N LEU A 695 11.18 13.61 -36.15
CA LEU A 695 9.82 13.93 -35.69
C LEU A 695 9.63 13.55 -34.22
N SER A 696 9.44 14.54 -33.34
CA SER A 696 9.31 14.35 -31.88
C SER A 696 7.98 14.91 -31.36
N ILE A 697 6.88 14.59 -32.04
CA ILE A 697 5.53 15.12 -31.81
C ILE A 697 4.63 14.20 -30.98
N GLY A 698 5.22 13.34 -30.20
CA GLY A 698 4.55 12.41 -29.31
C GLY A 698 4.83 10.95 -29.60
N GLN A 699 4.30 10.11 -28.74
CA GLN A 699 4.53 8.66 -28.75
C GLN A 699 3.22 7.90 -28.99
N SER A 700 3.35 6.65 -29.44
CA SER A 700 2.24 5.72 -29.66
C SER A 700 2.57 4.34 -29.08
N ILE A 701 1.53 3.58 -28.77
CA ILE A 701 1.67 2.21 -28.26
C ILE A 701 1.60 1.25 -29.42
N LYS A 702 2.57 0.32 -29.51
CA LYS A 702 2.56 -0.75 -30.52
C LYS A 702 2.08 -2.03 -29.86
N TRP A 703 0.81 -2.39 -30.08
CA TRP A 703 0.18 -3.54 -29.42
C TRP A 703 0.57 -4.88 -30.05
N GLY A 704 0.79 -4.93 -31.38
CA GLY A 704 0.99 -6.20 -32.07
C GLY A 704 -0.13 -7.19 -31.75
N ALA A 705 0.21 -8.46 -31.61
CA ALA A 705 -0.70 -9.55 -31.26
C ALA A 705 -0.83 -9.80 -29.73
N LEU A 706 -0.21 -8.97 -28.89
CA LEU A 706 -0.13 -9.18 -27.43
C LEU A 706 -1.46 -9.54 -26.76
N LEU A 707 -2.53 -8.84 -27.11
CA LEU A 707 -3.83 -8.94 -26.44
C LEU A 707 -4.87 -9.72 -27.29
N GLU A 708 -4.44 -10.37 -28.37
CA GLU A 708 -5.33 -11.20 -29.18
C GLU A 708 -5.94 -12.33 -28.33
N GLY A 709 -7.23 -12.55 -28.51
CA GLY A 709 -7.99 -13.55 -27.75
C GLY A 709 -8.32 -13.17 -26.31
N THR A 710 -8.05 -11.92 -25.88
CA THR A 710 -8.48 -11.38 -24.57
C THR A 710 -9.69 -10.47 -24.71
N ARG A 711 -10.34 -10.16 -23.57
CA ARG A 711 -11.48 -9.24 -23.49
C ARG A 711 -11.06 -7.80 -23.16
N VAL A 712 -9.79 -7.52 -23.24
CA VAL A 712 -9.26 -6.18 -22.91
C VAL A 712 -9.84 -5.11 -23.82
N GLU A 713 -10.22 -3.98 -23.25
CA GLU A 713 -10.77 -2.81 -23.97
C GLU A 713 -9.76 -1.69 -24.07
N PHE A 714 -9.93 -0.86 -25.10
CA PHE A 714 -9.09 0.31 -25.36
C PHE A 714 -9.87 1.62 -25.24
N ASN A 715 -9.19 2.65 -24.80
CA ASN A 715 -9.67 4.02 -24.88
C ASN A 715 -9.49 4.57 -26.31
N PRO A 716 -10.20 5.66 -26.69
CA PRO A 716 -10.09 6.24 -28.03
C PRO A 716 -8.67 6.69 -28.42
N ASN A 717 -7.82 6.97 -27.45
CA ASN A 717 -6.41 7.33 -27.68
C ASN A 717 -5.45 6.12 -27.81
N GLY A 718 -5.99 4.89 -27.82
CA GLY A 718 -5.22 3.66 -27.95
C GLY A 718 -4.58 3.15 -26.65
N THR A 719 -4.85 3.77 -25.50
CA THR A 719 -4.41 3.25 -24.19
C THR A 719 -5.37 2.17 -23.68
N LEU A 720 -4.91 1.32 -22.75
CA LEU A 720 -5.77 0.32 -22.11
C LEU A 720 -6.82 0.97 -21.22
N LYS A 721 -8.01 0.42 -21.26
CA LYS A 721 -9.09 0.77 -20.32
C LYS A 721 -8.95 -0.15 -19.11
N ALA A 722 -8.76 0.43 -17.94
CA ALA A 722 -8.66 -0.28 -16.67
C ALA A 722 -9.30 0.54 -15.54
N ASP A 723 -9.62 -0.15 -14.45
CA ASP A 723 -10.13 0.51 -13.25
C ASP A 723 -9.02 1.37 -12.60
N PRO A 724 -9.31 2.62 -12.24
CA PRO A 724 -8.27 3.55 -11.75
C PRO A 724 -7.76 3.22 -10.34
N VAL A 725 -8.45 2.41 -9.57
CA VAL A 725 -8.06 1.99 -8.21
C VAL A 725 -7.32 0.67 -8.24
N THR A 726 -7.81 -0.26 -9.04
CA THR A 726 -7.29 -1.65 -9.05
C THR A 726 -6.30 -1.89 -10.20
N TYR A 727 -6.27 -1.04 -11.21
CA TYR A 727 -5.48 -1.24 -12.44
C TYR A 727 -5.87 -2.53 -13.20
N GLN A 728 -7.02 -3.13 -12.88
CA GLN A 728 -7.55 -4.31 -13.55
C GLN A 728 -8.26 -3.94 -14.85
N THR A 729 -8.04 -4.70 -15.90
CA THR A 729 -8.73 -4.56 -17.19
C THR A 729 -10.07 -5.33 -17.19
N ALA A 730 -10.78 -5.34 -18.33
CA ALA A 730 -11.96 -6.20 -18.52
C ALA A 730 -11.61 -7.71 -18.51
N GLU A 731 -10.36 -8.06 -18.73
CA GLU A 731 -9.86 -9.44 -18.53
C GLU A 731 -9.39 -9.58 -17.07
N PRO A 732 -10.00 -10.41 -16.23
CA PRO A 732 -9.82 -10.38 -14.78
C PRO A 732 -8.39 -10.62 -14.29
N ASP A 733 -7.59 -11.43 -14.98
CA ASP A 733 -6.22 -11.77 -14.62
C ASP A 733 -5.18 -10.81 -15.25
N ILE A 734 -5.64 -9.79 -16.01
CA ILE A 734 -4.78 -8.80 -16.67
C ILE A 734 -4.90 -7.45 -15.97
N PHE A 735 -3.76 -6.98 -15.48
CA PHE A 735 -3.57 -5.67 -14.87
C PHE A 735 -2.62 -4.83 -15.74
N THR A 736 -2.64 -3.52 -15.58
CA THR A 736 -1.83 -2.63 -16.42
C THR A 736 -1.32 -1.41 -15.65
N GLY A 737 -0.30 -0.76 -16.17
CA GLY A 737 0.22 0.50 -15.66
C GLY A 737 1.33 1.08 -16.54
N GLY A 738 1.74 2.31 -16.25
CA GLY A 738 2.67 3.06 -17.07
C GLY A 738 2.03 3.63 -18.34
N ASP A 739 2.86 3.97 -19.34
CA ASP A 739 2.41 4.74 -20.51
C ASP A 739 1.36 4.04 -21.38
N ASN A 740 1.32 2.73 -21.37
CA ASN A 740 0.29 1.98 -22.11
C ASN A 740 -1.11 2.09 -21.47
N TYR A 741 -1.20 2.62 -20.23
CA TYR A 741 -2.45 2.92 -19.53
C TYR A 741 -2.74 4.42 -19.48
N THR A 742 -1.77 5.24 -19.08
CA THR A 742 -1.99 6.68 -18.85
C THR A 742 -1.67 7.57 -20.07
N GLY A 743 -1.05 7.00 -21.10
CA GLY A 743 -0.27 7.76 -22.10
C GLY A 743 1.11 8.11 -21.52
N PRO A 744 2.01 8.67 -22.34
CA PRO A 744 3.37 8.99 -21.93
C PRO A 744 3.43 9.92 -20.71
N ARG A 745 4.14 9.49 -19.66
CA ARG A 745 4.38 10.22 -18.40
C ARG A 745 5.82 10.03 -17.94
N PHE A 746 6.14 10.55 -16.76
CA PHE A 746 7.47 10.43 -16.18
C PHE A 746 7.68 9.07 -15.52
N ALA A 747 8.95 8.67 -15.39
CA ALA A 747 9.32 7.38 -14.80
C ALA A 747 8.73 7.16 -13.40
N ILE A 748 8.63 8.21 -12.57
CA ILE A 748 8.07 8.14 -11.22
C ILE A 748 6.56 7.82 -11.23
N ASP A 749 5.80 8.27 -12.23
CA ASP A 749 4.38 7.92 -12.40
C ASP A 749 4.25 6.42 -12.74
N ALA A 750 5.13 5.91 -13.60
CA ALA A 750 5.18 4.50 -13.97
C ALA A 750 5.56 3.61 -12.77
N ILE A 751 6.52 4.05 -11.95
CA ILE A 751 6.91 3.36 -10.71
C ILE A 751 5.73 3.28 -9.73
N ALA A 752 5.00 4.38 -9.54
CA ALA A 752 3.83 4.41 -8.69
C ALA A 752 2.73 3.44 -9.16
N ALA A 753 2.45 3.40 -10.47
CA ALA A 753 1.48 2.48 -11.04
C ALA A 753 1.87 1.00 -10.84
N GLY A 754 3.15 0.67 -10.98
CA GLY A 754 3.66 -0.69 -10.72
C GLY A 754 3.47 -1.12 -9.27
N LYS A 755 3.75 -0.22 -8.33
CA LYS A 755 3.55 -0.44 -6.90
C LYS A 755 2.07 -0.71 -6.57
N GLU A 756 1.16 0.11 -7.06
CA GLU A 756 -0.28 -0.04 -6.79
C GLU A 756 -0.87 -1.27 -7.48
N GLY A 757 -0.45 -1.58 -8.71
CA GLY A 757 -0.91 -2.75 -9.45
C GLY A 757 -0.56 -4.08 -8.77
N CYS A 758 0.60 -4.17 -8.10
CA CYS A 758 1.00 -5.38 -7.39
C CYS A 758 0.07 -5.73 -6.22
N VAL A 759 -0.53 -4.75 -5.54
CA VAL A 759 -1.53 -4.98 -4.48
C VAL A 759 -2.78 -5.64 -5.04
N SER A 760 -3.21 -5.23 -6.23
CA SER A 760 -4.35 -5.84 -6.91
C SER A 760 -4.06 -7.27 -7.35
N ILE A 761 -2.87 -7.51 -7.90
CA ILE A 761 -2.42 -8.85 -8.28
C ILE A 761 -2.39 -9.77 -7.05
N HIS A 762 -1.80 -9.32 -5.94
CA HIS A 762 -1.76 -10.08 -4.69
C HIS A 762 -3.17 -10.50 -4.24
N ARG A 763 -4.14 -9.57 -4.29
CA ARG A 763 -5.52 -9.88 -3.92
C ARG A 763 -6.22 -10.79 -4.92
N PHE A 764 -5.93 -10.62 -6.21
CA PHE A 764 -6.57 -11.40 -7.28
C PHE A 764 -6.15 -12.87 -7.26
N VAL A 765 -4.88 -13.16 -7.06
CA VAL A 765 -4.37 -14.54 -7.11
C VAL A 765 -4.80 -15.38 -5.90
N HIS A 766 -5.36 -14.75 -4.87
CA HIS A 766 -5.90 -15.41 -3.70
C HIS A 766 -7.43 -15.31 -3.68
N GLU A 767 -8.08 -16.43 -3.53
CA GLU A 767 -9.55 -16.53 -3.53
C GLU A 767 -10.19 -15.69 -2.42
N GLY A 768 -11.37 -15.12 -2.71
CA GLY A 768 -12.18 -14.41 -1.72
C GLY A 768 -11.62 -13.05 -1.25
N GLN A 769 -10.66 -12.49 -1.98
CA GLN A 769 -10.12 -11.16 -1.69
C GLN A 769 -10.80 -10.08 -2.53
N SER A 770 -11.27 -9.02 -1.88
CA SER A 770 -11.83 -7.84 -2.55
C SER A 770 -10.71 -6.98 -3.13
N LEU A 771 -10.79 -6.64 -4.41
CA LEU A 771 -9.81 -5.74 -5.05
C LEU A 771 -9.96 -4.29 -4.62
N THR A 772 -11.13 -3.88 -4.13
CA THR A 772 -11.44 -2.48 -3.84
C THR A 772 -11.52 -2.16 -2.36
N LEU A 773 -11.93 -3.10 -1.52
CA LEU A 773 -12.13 -2.84 -0.09
C LEU A 773 -10.84 -2.35 0.59
N GLY A 774 -10.91 -1.18 1.22
CA GLY A 774 -9.77 -0.56 1.90
C GLY A 774 -8.64 -0.05 1.00
N ARG A 775 -8.82 0.03 -0.32
CA ARG A 775 -7.79 0.52 -1.26
C ARG A 775 -7.52 2.01 -1.08
N ASN A 776 -8.56 2.82 -0.86
CA ASN A 776 -8.42 4.25 -0.56
C ASN A 776 -8.05 4.47 0.92
N ARG A 777 -7.05 3.74 1.38
CA ARG A 777 -6.66 3.69 2.78
C ARG A 777 -6.18 5.02 3.34
N ARG A 778 -5.68 5.90 2.45
CA ARG A 778 -5.17 7.21 2.81
C ARG A 778 -5.66 8.27 1.86
N GLN A 779 -6.20 9.32 2.45
CA GLN A 779 -6.52 10.55 1.75
C GLN A 779 -5.49 11.60 2.17
N PHE A 780 -4.71 12.09 1.19
CA PHE A 780 -3.71 13.12 1.43
C PHE A 780 -4.37 14.49 1.37
N ILE A 781 -4.25 15.25 2.46
CA ILE A 781 -4.74 16.63 2.53
C ILE A 781 -3.58 17.55 2.20
N GLU A 782 -3.72 18.35 1.16
CA GLU A 782 -2.72 19.32 0.76
C GLU A 782 -2.59 20.45 1.80
N LEU A 783 -1.37 20.87 2.01
CA LEU A 783 -1.03 22.01 2.85
C LEU A 783 -1.24 23.30 2.04
N ASP A 784 -1.99 24.25 2.57
CA ASP A 784 -2.04 25.62 2.04
C ASP A 784 -0.70 26.34 2.35
N LYS A 785 0.27 26.13 1.48
CA LYS A 785 1.64 26.66 1.66
C LYS A 785 1.72 28.18 1.55
N ASP A 786 0.75 28.83 0.89
CA ASP A 786 0.72 30.29 0.69
C ASP A 786 0.26 31.03 1.94
N ASN A 787 -0.45 30.34 2.85
CA ASN A 787 -0.92 30.88 4.12
C ASN A 787 -0.07 30.45 5.31
N ILE A 788 1.17 30.02 5.09
CA ILE A 788 2.08 29.57 6.16
C ILE A 788 3.03 30.69 6.60
N LYS A 789 3.24 30.77 7.93
CA LYS A 789 4.27 31.58 8.56
C LYS A 789 5.38 30.68 9.09
N VAL A 790 6.59 30.96 8.69
CA VAL A 790 7.78 30.27 9.18
C VAL A 790 8.50 31.25 10.14
N GLU A 791 8.65 30.85 11.40
CA GLU A 791 9.25 31.72 12.42
C GLU A 791 10.77 31.76 12.33
N THR A 792 11.40 30.60 12.07
CA THR A 792 12.85 30.47 11.94
C THR A 792 13.21 29.50 10.84
N PHE A 793 14.30 29.75 10.12
CA PHE A 793 14.83 28.88 9.08
C PHE A 793 16.32 29.13 8.85
N ASP A 794 17.02 28.15 8.32
CA ASP A 794 18.39 28.27 7.87
C ASP A 794 18.45 29.21 6.65
N ASN A 795 19.30 30.25 6.70
CA ASN A 795 19.47 31.21 5.61
C ASN A 795 20.46 30.76 4.53
N ALA A 796 20.97 29.53 4.56
CA ALA A 796 21.86 29.01 3.53
C ALA A 796 21.22 29.09 2.15
N LYS A 797 21.99 29.46 1.15
CA LYS A 797 21.55 29.45 -0.25
C LYS A 797 21.41 28.01 -0.75
N ARG A 798 20.48 27.83 -1.67
CA ARG A 798 20.31 26.54 -2.38
C ARG A 798 21.66 26.12 -2.99
N GLN A 799 22.05 24.89 -2.75
CA GLN A 799 23.23 24.30 -3.34
C GLN A 799 22.95 23.92 -4.81
N VAL A 800 23.99 24.01 -5.61
CA VAL A 800 23.98 23.64 -7.04
C VAL A 800 25.08 22.63 -7.27
N PRO A 801 24.79 21.49 -7.95
CA PRO A 801 25.85 20.53 -8.29
C PRO A 801 26.88 21.16 -9.26
N GLY A 802 28.11 20.69 -9.21
CA GLY A 802 29.13 21.06 -10.15
C GLY A 802 29.00 20.37 -11.50
N HIS A 803 29.92 20.68 -12.41
CA HIS A 803 30.06 20.01 -13.68
C HIS A 803 31.43 19.35 -13.79
N LYS A 804 31.46 18.13 -14.35
CA LYS A 804 32.69 17.44 -14.72
C LYS A 804 33.30 18.11 -15.96
N ALA A 805 34.63 18.10 -16.08
CA ALA A 805 35.28 18.58 -17.28
C ALA A 805 34.96 17.68 -18.47
N GLY A 806 34.65 18.25 -19.62
CA GLY A 806 34.35 17.53 -20.84
C GLY A 806 33.75 18.44 -21.92
N ASP A 807 33.73 17.95 -23.14
CA ASP A 807 33.06 18.63 -24.26
C ASP A 807 31.59 18.19 -24.32
N ALA A 808 30.70 19.00 -23.76
CA ALA A 808 29.28 18.71 -23.69
C ALA A 808 28.63 18.45 -25.07
N LYS A 809 29.18 19.04 -26.14
CA LYS A 809 28.61 18.91 -27.51
C LYS A 809 28.89 17.55 -28.15
N HIS A 810 29.92 16.84 -27.71
CA HIS A 810 30.37 15.61 -28.36
C HIS A 810 30.39 14.37 -27.47
N THR A 811 30.27 14.55 -26.14
CA THR A 811 30.29 13.39 -25.25
C THR A 811 28.89 12.85 -24.98
N PHE A 812 28.81 11.51 -24.87
CA PHE A 812 27.64 10.83 -24.34
C PHE A 812 27.71 10.58 -22.83
N ARG A 813 28.75 11.03 -22.14
CA ARG A 813 28.87 10.95 -20.67
C ARG A 813 28.05 12.00 -19.99
N ASP A 814 27.46 11.68 -18.83
CA ASP A 814 26.83 12.65 -17.96
C ASP A 814 27.90 13.54 -17.29
N LEU A 815 27.93 14.80 -17.65
CA LEU A 815 28.87 15.78 -17.10
C LEU A 815 28.35 16.47 -15.83
N ARG A 816 27.12 16.21 -15.39
CA ARG A 816 26.60 16.74 -14.12
C ARG A 816 27.27 15.98 -12.97
N SER A 817 27.84 16.71 -12.02
CA SER A 817 28.35 16.12 -10.79
C SER A 817 27.22 15.87 -9.80
N THR A 818 27.44 14.96 -8.89
CA THR A 818 26.60 14.82 -7.69
C THR A 818 27.08 15.81 -6.62
N PHE A 819 26.23 16.17 -5.69
CA PHE A 819 26.60 16.96 -4.53
C PHE A 819 27.79 16.33 -3.78
N THR A 820 28.62 17.16 -3.19
CA THR A 820 29.56 16.72 -2.15
C THR A 820 28.79 16.48 -0.84
N GLU A 821 29.39 15.74 0.06
CA GLU A 821 28.77 15.50 1.38
C GLU A 821 28.49 16.83 2.11
N GLU A 822 29.41 17.81 2.03
CA GLU A 822 29.20 19.13 2.61
C GLU A 822 28.00 19.86 1.98
N GLN A 823 27.85 19.78 0.66
CA GLN A 823 26.70 20.37 -0.04
C GLN A 823 25.39 19.69 0.40
N VAL A 824 25.38 18.36 0.53
CA VAL A 824 24.21 17.60 0.99
C VAL A 824 23.81 18.05 2.40
N GLN A 825 24.75 18.14 3.32
CA GLN A 825 24.47 18.57 4.69
C GLN A 825 23.92 20.00 4.74
N LYS A 826 24.51 20.93 3.98
CA LYS A 826 24.03 22.33 3.88
C LYS A 826 22.62 22.37 3.29
N GLU A 827 22.40 21.65 2.20
CA GLU A 827 21.11 21.67 1.51
C GLU A 827 20.00 20.98 2.34
N ALA A 828 20.33 19.86 2.98
CA ALA A 828 19.39 19.13 3.83
C ALA A 828 18.92 19.94 5.05
N ASN A 829 19.79 20.79 5.61
CA ASN A 829 19.44 21.68 6.72
C ASN A 829 18.51 22.84 6.30
N ARG A 830 18.37 23.13 5.02
CA ARG A 830 17.40 24.10 4.51
C ARG A 830 15.96 23.60 4.58
N CYS A 831 15.74 22.29 4.82
CA CYS A 831 14.40 21.73 4.94
C CYS A 831 13.66 22.32 6.15
N LEU A 832 12.45 22.86 5.91
CA LEU A 832 11.63 23.49 6.96
C LEU A 832 10.98 22.50 7.93
N GLY A 833 10.97 21.20 7.62
CA GLY A 833 10.28 20.21 8.44
C GLY A 833 8.78 20.50 8.56
N CYS A 834 8.08 20.64 7.44
CA CYS A 834 6.71 21.15 7.37
C CYS A 834 5.67 20.33 8.13
N GLY A 835 5.97 19.11 8.52
CA GLY A 835 5.02 18.20 9.17
C GLY A 835 5.59 17.54 10.40
N ALA A 836 4.69 17.04 11.22
CA ALA A 836 4.95 16.12 12.32
C ALA A 836 3.80 15.13 12.44
N THR A 837 4.08 13.95 12.96
CA THR A 837 3.01 12.99 13.25
C THR A 837 2.13 13.49 14.39
N VAL A 838 0.84 13.31 14.26
CA VAL A 838 -0.17 13.55 15.30
C VAL A 838 -0.87 12.22 15.57
N VAL A 839 -1.12 11.91 16.83
CA VAL A 839 -1.85 10.70 17.23
C VAL A 839 -3.25 11.05 17.70
N ASP A 840 -4.27 10.46 17.07
CA ASP A 840 -5.64 10.53 17.55
C ASP A 840 -5.78 9.64 18.80
N PRO A 841 -6.03 10.22 19.98
CA PRO A 841 -6.08 9.46 21.23
C PRO A 841 -7.27 8.51 21.32
N ASN A 842 -8.34 8.77 20.57
CA ASN A 842 -9.55 7.93 20.56
C ASN A 842 -9.37 6.68 19.71
N LYS A 843 -8.63 6.80 18.60
CA LYS A 843 -8.31 5.68 17.70
C LYS A 843 -7.10 4.88 18.14
N CYS A 844 -6.18 5.49 18.89
CA CYS A 844 -4.98 4.80 19.34
C CYS A 844 -5.34 3.66 20.31
N ILE A 845 -4.95 2.46 19.98
CA ILE A 845 -5.17 1.24 20.78
C ILE A 845 -3.96 0.86 21.66
N GLY A 846 -2.86 1.61 21.58
CA GLY A 846 -1.69 1.39 22.42
C GLY A 846 -0.88 0.14 22.05
N CYS A 847 -0.91 -0.30 20.80
CA CYS A 847 -0.22 -1.52 20.36
C CYS A 847 1.31 -1.38 20.24
N GLY A 848 1.88 -0.17 20.17
CA GLY A 848 3.31 0.06 20.10
C GLY A 848 3.97 -0.12 18.72
N ILE A 849 3.27 -0.55 17.68
CA ILE A 849 3.83 -0.75 16.33
C ILE A 849 4.51 0.53 15.80
N CYS A 850 3.85 1.68 15.95
CA CYS A 850 4.41 2.95 15.49
C CYS A 850 5.74 3.31 16.17
N THR A 851 5.89 2.97 17.44
CA THR A 851 7.13 3.20 18.22
C THR A 851 8.28 2.38 17.66
N THR A 852 8.05 1.09 17.34
CA THR A 852 9.09 0.21 16.79
C THR A 852 9.52 0.56 15.35
N LYS A 853 8.71 1.35 14.64
CA LYS A 853 9.00 1.79 13.25
C LYS A 853 9.61 3.19 13.18
N CYS A 854 9.77 3.88 14.31
CA CYS A 854 10.35 5.22 14.35
C CYS A 854 11.88 5.16 14.54
N GLU A 855 12.62 5.49 13.49
CA GLU A 855 14.09 5.54 13.52
C GLU A 855 14.66 6.86 14.06
N PHE A 856 13.79 7.78 14.47
CA PHE A 856 14.16 9.10 15.00
C PHE A 856 13.85 9.24 16.49
N ASP A 857 13.42 8.17 17.14
CA ASP A 857 13.03 8.17 18.56
C ASP A 857 12.05 9.32 18.90
N ALA A 858 11.08 9.54 17.99
CA ALA A 858 10.13 10.64 18.07
C ALA A 858 8.75 10.24 18.56
N ILE A 859 8.47 8.94 18.68
CA ILE A 859 7.15 8.43 19.10
C ILE A 859 7.32 7.35 20.16
N HIS A 860 6.63 7.54 21.28
CA HIS A 860 6.76 6.70 22.46
C HIS A 860 5.39 6.29 22.99
N LEU A 861 5.35 5.22 23.75
CA LEU A 861 4.16 4.86 24.52
C LEU A 861 4.19 5.54 25.88
N SER A 862 3.02 5.99 26.33
CA SER A 862 2.76 6.44 27.71
C SER A 862 1.60 5.65 28.28
N ARG A 863 1.70 5.24 29.55
CA ARG A 863 0.67 4.46 30.26
C ARG A 863 -0.38 5.40 30.85
N ASP A 864 -1.23 5.93 29.97
CA ASP A 864 -2.22 6.97 30.32
C ASP A 864 -3.55 6.38 30.83
N LEU A 865 -3.81 5.11 30.57
CA LEU A 865 -5.10 4.44 30.78
C LEU A 865 -4.93 3.15 31.59
N PRO A 866 -4.42 3.23 32.84
CA PRO A 866 -4.11 2.04 33.64
C PRO A 866 -5.29 1.11 33.86
N ASP A 867 -6.52 1.63 33.88
CA ASP A 867 -7.74 0.81 34.01
C ASP A 867 -7.97 -0.08 32.77
N ALA A 868 -7.36 0.21 31.63
CA ALA A 868 -7.46 -0.64 30.45
C ALA A 868 -6.67 -1.94 30.57
N SER A 869 -5.69 -2.05 31.48
CA SER A 869 -5.00 -3.33 31.81
C SER A 869 -5.88 -4.28 32.60
N ARG A 870 -6.98 -3.79 33.15
CA ARG A 870 -7.87 -4.60 33.97
C ARG A 870 -8.59 -5.61 33.10
N MET A 871 -8.44 -6.89 33.42
CA MET A 871 -9.10 -7.98 32.73
C MET A 871 -10.30 -8.46 33.56
N VAL A 872 -11.50 -8.33 32.97
CA VAL A 872 -12.77 -8.63 33.65
C VAL A 872 -13.36 -9.90 33.11
N LYS A 873 -13.72 -10.84 34.00
CA LYS A 873 -14.39 -12.10 33.60
C LYS A 873 -15.71 -11.79 32.84
N SER A 874 -16.04 -12.66 31.89
CA SER A 874 -17.22 -12.47 31.05
C SER A 874 -18.53 -12.34 31.83
N GLU A 875 -18.64 -13.00 32.95
CA GLU A 875 -19.80 -12.97 33.86
C GLU A 875 -19.97 -11.60 34.55
N ASP A 876 -18.90 -10.84 34.68
CA ASP A 876 -18.90 -9.51 35.35
C ASP A 876 -18.96 -8.32 34.37
N LYS A 877 -19.06 -8.54 33.08
CA LYS A 877 -19.11 -7.50 32.02
C LYS A 877 -20.10 -6.40 32.33
N LEU A 878 -21.33 -6.75 32.69
CA LEU A 878 -22.39 -5.77 33.00
C LEU A 878 -22.05 -4.91 34.21
N LYS A 879 -21.45 -5.51 35.25
CA LYS A 879 -21.00 -4.77 36.44
C LYS A 879 -19.94 -3.72 36.09
N ALA A 880 -19.05 -4.04 35.11
CA ALA A 880 -18.02 -3.12 34.67
C ALA A 880 -18.59 -1.95 33.83
N ILE A 881 -19.63 -2.19 33.02
CA ILE A 881 -20.17 -1.20 32.06
C ILE A 881 -21.22 -0.28 32.69
N VAL A 882 -22.12 -0.82 33.51
CA VAL A 882 -23.30 -0.07 34.05
C VAL A 882 -22.90 1.22 34.80
N PRO A 883 -21.91 1.23 35.69
CA PRO A 883 -21.53 2.46 36.39
C PRO A 883 -21.06 3.56 35.43
N TYR A 884 -20.34 3.16 34.37
CA TYR A 884 -19.89 4.07 33.34
C TYR A 884 -21.05 4.60 32.49
N MET A 885 -21.99 3.76 32.10
CA MET A 885 -23.18 4.16 31.36
C MET A 885 -23.96 5.26 32.09
N LEU A 886 -24.20 5.06 33.37
CA LEU A 886 -24.94 6.05 34.21
C LEU A 886 -24.17 7.38 34.31
N LYS A 887 -22.89 7.32 34.58
CA LYS A 887 -22.01 8.50 34.64
C LYS A 887 -21.95 9.25 33.31
N ARG A 888 -21.88 8.51 32.21
CA ARG A 888 -21.84 9.05 30.85
C ARG A 888 -23.16 9.74 30.47
N GLU A 889 -24.30 9.12 30.73
CA GLU A 889 -25.62 9.73 30.51
C GLU A 889 -25.77 11.08 31.20
N ILE A 890 -25.28 11.18 32.43
CA ILE A 890 -25.28 12.45 33.19
C ILE A 890 -24.42 13.50 32.48
N LYS A 891 -23.19 13.13 32.05
CA LYS A 891 -22.30 14.05 31.32
C LYS A 891 -22.93 14.55 30.02
N ILE A 892 -23.54 13.67 29.21
CA ILE A 892 -24.22 14.04 27.97
C ILE A 892 -25.35 15.02 28.22
N LYS A 893 -26.20 14.77 29.23
CA LYS A 893 -27.29 15.67 29.61
C LYS A 893 -26.79 17.06 30.04
N PHE A 894 -25.67 17.14 30.77
CA PHE A 894 -25.10 18.43 31.19
C PHE A 894 -24.41 19.18 30.04
N LYS A 895 -23.78 18.50 29.09
CA LYS A 895 -23.20 19.13 27.89
C LYS A 895 -24.28 19.79 27.03
N GLY A 896 -25.45 19.17 26.89
CA GLY A 896 -26.61 19.73 26.17
C GLY A 896 -27.25 20.97 26.81
N ARG A 897 -26.97 21.26 28.08
CA ARG A 897 -27.45 22.47 28.77
C ARG A 897 -26.48 23.66 28.69
N LYS A 898 -25.23 23.45 28.21
CA LYS A 898 -24.22 24.51 28.05
C LYS A 898 -24.15 25.07 26.62
N LYS A 899 -25.01 24.60 25.73
CA LYS A 899 -25.26 25.19 24.40
C LYS A 899 -26.59 25.92 24.44
#